data_21594c3b21a68af8138c6541497dcf3c
#
_entry.id   21594c3b21a68af8138c6541497dcf3c
#
_cell.length_a   1.000
_cell.length_b   1.000
_cell.length_c   1.000
_cell.angle_alpha   90.00
_cell.angle_beta   90.00
_cell.angle_gamma   90.00
#
_symmetry.space_group_name_H-M   'P 1'
#
loop_
_entity.id
_entity.type
_entity.pdbx_description
1 polymer ?
#
loop_
_entity_poly.entity_id
_entity_poly.type
_entity_poly.pdbx_seq_one_letter_code
_entity_poly.pdbx_strand_id
1 'polypeptide(L)'
;MIFSDIRSLLQPAAFKLVACALVSIPAWAVEPFTVRDIRVEGLQRIEPGTVFASLPFRVGDRYSDDQGAAAIRALFALGLFKDVRLETQGDVLVVVVEERPSIASVEFMGLKEFDKDVLTKALKDVGLFEGRPYDKALADKAEQELKRQYIGRSLYGAQVVTTATPLDRNRVNLTFTITEGGPAKIGQIDIVGNKVFSDQVLRDLFNLDTGGWMSWYTKSDRYSRAKLNADLEALRSFYLSRGYLEFRVDSTQVAMSPDKQDMSITINVTEGERFVVSGVKLQGNYLDKDDEFKALVKINVGQAYNAETVAETTKAFTDFFGKFGFAFARVEVVPEIDRQNNRVQFVLQAEPSRRAYVRRIQIAGNNRTRDEVIRREFRQLEAAWYDGDKIRLSRDRVDRLGYFTEVNVETVDIPGAPDQVDLLFTVAEKPTGSISLGAGFSSTEKIALSFGIRQENAFGSGNYLAVEVNTSKYNRNLVLSTTDPYFTKNGISRTVDVFHRTTRPYLGAIDAYSLINSGVGLRFGVPVTETDTVFLGVNAEQTQIKAGTGLPVEYQDYANKFGQTSSALPLTVGWARDGRDSALVPSRGSLQRFNADVSVAGDVRYVRANYQFQQYFPITKQYTLALNTDLGWGEGLKGQDYPLFKNFYVGGLGSVRGFEQSTLGPASTTSGIYLGGPKKLVFNAEFITPFPGAGNDKTLRLFGFTDVGRAFGQNENVSLGDLRASAGVGLSWISPMGPLRFSLAKPLRQQTGDKIQRLQFQIGTSF
;
A
#
# COMPACT_ATOMS: atom_id res chain seq x y z
N MET A 1 14.90 -50.88 38.07
CA MET A 1 15.19 -51.48 39.36
C MET A 1 14.34 -50.78 40.39
N ILE A 2 13.48 -51.46 40.83
CA ILE A 2 12.76 -51.92 42.02
C ILE A 2 11.53 -51.07 42.22
N PHE A 3 10.32 -51.54 41.80
CA PHE A 3 9.35 -52.43 42.47
C PHE A 3 8.94 -51.86 43.84
N SER A 4 7.74 -51.83 44.31
CA SER A 4 6.45 -52.47 43.98
C SER A 4 5.53 -52.16 45.15
N ASP A 5 4.25 -52.20 44.85
CA ASP A 5 3.16 -52.66 45.70
C ASP A 5 2.97 -52.12 47.11
N ILE A 6 1.78 -51.72 47.36
CA ILE A 6 0.89 -52.37 48.33
C ILE A 6 -0.58 -52.02 48.00
N ARG A 7 -1.29 -53.03 47.47
CA ARG A 7 -2.74 -53.22 47.60
C ARG A 7 -2.99 -53.88 48.96
N SER A 8 -4.16 -53.58 49.46
CA SER A 8 -4.94 -54.24 50.46
C SER A 8 -5.06 -53.52 51.81
N LEU A 9 -6.26 -53.04 52.05
CA LEU A 9 -7.10 -53.54 53.15
C LEU A 9 -8.48 -52.90 53.09
N LEU A 10 -9.39 -53.64 52.54
CA LEU A 10 -10.82 -53.51 52.76
C LEU A 10 -11.13 -53.96 54.20
N GLN A 11 -11.85 -53.20 54.97
CA GLN A 11 -13.03 -53.67 55.71
C GLN A 11 -13.86 -52.50 56.28
N PRO A 12 -15.16 -52.70 56.40
CA PRO A 12 -16.16 -51.67 56.52
C PRO A 12 -16.58 -51.44 58.01
N ALA A 13 -16.77 -50.17 58.33
CA ALA A 13 -17.48 -49.91 59.59
C ALA A 13 -18.29 -48.62 59.47
N ALA A 14 -19.56 -48.82 59.64
CA ALA A 14 -20.53 -47.91 60.20
C ALA A 14 -20.98 -46.69 59.36
N PHE A 15 -21.96 -46.96 58.54
CA PHE A 15 -23.02 -46.01 58.16
C PHE A 15 -23.56 -45.31 59.40
N LYS A 16 -23.14 -44.09 59.67
CA LYS A 16 -23.94 -43.11 60.43
C LYS A 16 -24.61 -42.20 59.44
N LEU A 17 -25.87 -42.51 59.16
CA LEU A 17 -26.87 -41.60 58.60
C LEU A 17 -26.93 -40.37 59.49
N VAL A 18 -26.24 -39.27 59.09
CA VAL A 18 -26.66 -37.93 59.49
C VAL A 18 -27.59 -37.45 58.36
N ALA A 19 -28.88 -37.61 58.62
CA ALA A 19 -29.90 -36.91 57.86
C ALA A 19 -29.65 -35.40 58.03
N CYS A 20 -28.96 -34.78 57.05
CA CYS A 20 -29.08 -33.35 56.82
C CYS A 20 -30.54 -33.12 56.43
N ALA A 21 -31.34 -32.69 57.40
CA ALA A 21 -32.62 -32.06 57.14
C ALA A 21 -32.30 -30.87 56.21
N LEU A 22 -32.54 -31.03 54.95
CA LEU A 22 -32.75 -29.97 54.00
C LEU A 22 -33.98 -29.21 54.57
N VAL A 23 -33.70 -28.15 55.31
CA VAL A 23 -34.68 -27.09 55.53
C VAL A 23 -34.93 -26.51 54.14
N SER A 24 -35.86 -27.06 53.41
CA SER A 24 -36.50 -26.42 52.30
C SER A 24 -37.15 -25.16 52.89
N ILE A 25 -36.43 -24.04 52.80
CA ILE A 25 -37.05 -22.72 52.94
C ILE A 25 -38.09 -22.70 51.84
N PRO A 26 -39.41 -22.68 52.14
CA PRO A 26 -40.38 -22.50 51.08
C PRO A 26 -40.06 -21.18 50.40
N ALA A 27 -39.71 -21.23 49.11
CA ALA A 27 -39.76 -20.03 48.28
C ALA A 27 -41.23 -19.60 48.34
N TRP A 28 -41.49 -18.56 49.09
CA TRP A 28 -42.81 -17.98 49.15
C TRP A 28 -43.05 -17.35 47.79
N ALA A 29 -43.73 -18.07 46.91
CA ALA A 29 -44.32 -17.51 45.73
C ALA A 29 -45.27 -16.41 46.17
N VAL A 30 -45.06 -15.22 45.68
CA VAL A 30 -45.92 -14.08 45.99
C VAL A 30 -47.30 -14.39 45.41
N GLU A 31 -48.34 -14.47 46.29
CA GLU A 31 -49.71 -14.63 45.78
C GLU A 31 -50.03 -13.48 44.80
N PRO A 32 -50.58 -13.79 43.62
CA PRO A 32 -50.88 -12.77 42.62
C PRO A 32 -51.82 -11.69 43.19
N PHE A 33 -51.37 -10.45 43.24
CA PHE A 33 -52.11 -9.30 43.73
C PHE A 33 -52.25 -8.22 42.64
N THR A 34 -53.17 -7.29 42.83
CA THR A 34 -53.31 -6.13 41.92
C THR A 34 -52.38 -5.00 42.39
N VAL A 35 -51.50 -4.55 41.55
CA VAL A 35 -50.52 -3.50 41.84
C VAL A 35 -51.24 -2.16 42.06
N ARG A 36 -51.24 -1.66 43.29
CA ARG A 36 -51.86 -0.38 43.66
C ARG A 36 -50.91 0.81 43.42
N ASP A 37 -49.61 0.59 43.61
CA ASP A 37 -48.59 1.60 43.42
C ASP A 37 -47.25 0.92 43.07
N ILE A 38 -46.39 1.64 42.33
CA ILE A 38 -45.04 1.19 42.02
C ILE A 38 -44.07 2.26 42.49
N ARG A 39 -43.17 1.91 43.40
CA ARG A 39 -42.10 2.78 43.88
C ARG A 39 -40.76 2.31 43.34
N VAL A 40 -39.89 3.27 43.02
CA VAL A 40 -38.53 2.99 42.59
C VAL A 40 -37.58 3.58 43.62
N GLU A 41 -36.70 2.72 44.16
CA GLU A 41 -35.69 3.11 45.14
C GLU A 41 -34.30 2.83 44.62
N GLY A 42 -33.29 3.63 45.03
CA GLY A 42 -31.89 3.46 44.64
C GLY A 42 -31.47 4.24 43.42
N LEU A 43 -32.36 5.01 42.79
CA LEU A 43 -32.01 5.89 41.70
C LEU A 43 -31.14 7.07 42.16
N GLN A 44 -30.11 7.41 41.38
CA GLN A 44 -29.23 8.55 41.65
C GLN A 44 -29.18 9.54 40.50
N ARG A 45 -29.19 9.06 39.26
CA ARG A 45 -29.04 9.84 38.01
C ARG A 45 -30.12 9.53 37.00
N ILE A 46 -30.63 8.31 37.01
CA ILE A 46 -31.62 7.83 36.06
C ILE A 46 -32.98 8.34 36.50
N GLU A 47 -33.76 8.89 35.57
CA GLU A 47 -35.12 9.33 35.88
C GLU A 47 -36.03 8.12 36.12
N PRO A 48 -36.93 8.18 37.11
CA PRO A 48 -37.88 7.10 37.40
C PRO A 48 -38.72 6.69 36.19
N GLY A 49 -38.99 7.62 35.27
CA GLY A 49 -39.70 7.37 34.02
C GLY A 49 -39.06 6.30 33.14
N THR A 50 -37.73 6.20 33.14
CA THR A 50 -36.99 5.16 32.39
C THR A 50 -37.28 3.76 32.92
N VAL A 51 -37.35 3.64 34.24
CA VAL A 51 -37.71 2.37 34.91
C VAL A 51 -39.15 2.01 34.59
N PHE A 52 -40.10 2.96 34.80
CA PHE A 52 -41.53 2.73 34.54
C PHE A 52 -41.82 2.37 33.08
N ALA A 53 -41.13 3.00 32.11
CA ALA A 53 -41.30 2.69 30.69
C ALA A 53 -40.85 1.27 30.31
N SER A 54 -39.95 0.68 31.10
CA SER A 54 -39.35 -0.63 30.84
C SER A 54 -40.03 -1.77 31.59
N LEU A 55 -40.95 -1.47 32.50
CA LEU A 55 -41.71 -2.50 33.18
C LEU A 55 -42.78 -3.08 32.27
N PRO A 56 -42.98 -4.42 32.26
CA PRO A 56 -43.99 -5.09 31.44
C PRO A 56 -45.40 -4.99 32.00
N PHE A 57 -45.61 -4.30 33.12
CA PHE A 57 -46.89 -4.09 33.80
C PHE A 57 -47.02 -2.67 34.32
N ARG A 58 -48.24 -2.25 34.64
CA ARG A 58 -48.59 -0.91 35.16
C ARG A 58 -49.40 -1.00 36.44
N VAL A 59 -49.60 0.14 37.11
CA VAL A 59 -50.53 0.27 38.22
C VAL A 59 -51.92 -0.14 37.76
N GLY A 60 -52.54 -1.06 38.47
CA GLY A 60 -53.83 -1.68 38.14
C GLY A 60 -53.73 -3.07 37.55
N ASP A 61 -52.53 -3.49 37.06
CA ASP A 61 -52.32 -4.83 36.54
C ASP A 61 -52.16 -5.87 37.63
N ARG A 62 -52.41 -7.14 37.33
CA ARG A 62 -52.21 -8.24 38.24
C ARG A 62 -50.75 -8.70 38.22
N TYR A 63 -50.05 -8.59 39.32
CA TYR A 63 -48.65 -9.02 39.44
C TYR A 63 -48.54 -10.52 39.67
N SER A 64 -47.54 -11.14 39.03
CA SER A 64 -47.13 -12.54 39.22
C SER A 64 -45.59 -12.64 39.17
N ASP A 65 -45.05 -13.72 39.72
CA ASP A 65 -43.60 -13.96 39.71
C ASP A 65 -42.99 -14.00 38.29
N ASP A 66 -43.74 -14.50 37.30
CA ASP A 66 -43.31 -14.51 35.88
C ASP A 66 -43.16 -13.09 35.33
N GLN A 67 -44.10 -12.20 35.69
CA GLN A 67 -44.02 -10.77 35.32
C GLN A 67 -42.88 -10.07 36.05
N GLY A 68 -42.65 -10.43 37.32
CA GLY A 68 -41.50 -9.94 38.08
C GLY A 68 -40.17 -10.34 37.45
N ALA A 69 -40.04 -11.62 37.05
CA ALA A 69 -38.86 -12.10 36.35
C ALA A 69 -38.66 -11.42 34.97
N ALA A 70 -39.77 -11.14 34.26
CA ALA A 70 -39.75 -10.41 33.02
C ALA A 70 -39.30 -8.95 33.20
N ALA A 71 -39.81 -8.30 34.29
CA ALA A 71 -39.42 -6.93 34.63
C ALA A 71 -37.92 -6.81 34.97
N ILE A 72 -37.43 -7.73 35.81
CA ILE A 72 -35.98 -7.79 36.14
C ILE A 72 -35.16 -7.95 34.86
N ARG A 73 -35.53 -8.88 33.97
CA ARG A 73 -34.82 -9.05 32.69
C ARG A 73 -34.86 -7.80 31.78
N ALA A 74 -36.03 -7.15 31.71
CA ALA A 74 -36.19 -5.93 30.92
C ALA A 74 -35.33 -4.77 31.47
N LEU A 75 -35.29 -4.60 32.79
CA LEU A 75 -34.46 -3.57 33.43
C LEU A 75 -32.94 -3.86 33.27
N PHE A 76 -32.53 -5.12 33.44
CA PHE A 76 -31.14 -5.52 33.15
C PHE A 76 -30.74 -5.33 31.69
N ALA A 77 -31.67 -5.57 30.75
CA ALA A 77 -31.44 -5.39 29.33
C ALA A 77 -31.11 -3.93 28.92
N LEU A 78 -31.51 -2.95 29.74
CA LEU A 78 -31.13 -1.54 29.56
C LEU A 78 -29.62 -1.31 29.75
N GLY A 79 -28.92 -2.22 30.46
CA GLY A 79 -27.50 -2.08 30.78
C GLY A 79 -27.17 -0.96 31.78
N LEU A 80 -28.18 -0.32 32.39
CA LEU A 80 -28.04 0.84 33.29
C LEU A 80 -27.86 0.44 34.76
N PHE A 81 -28.28 -0.76 35.12
CA PHE A 81 -28.34 -1.22 36.50
C PHE A 81 -27.30 -2.34 36.73
N LYS A 82 -26.71 -2.30 37.93
CA LYS A 82 -25.80 -3.33 38.44
C LYS A 82 -26.59 -4.42 39.16
N ASP A 83 -27.64 -4.02 39.91
CA ASP A 83 -28.58 -4.92 40.58
C ASP A 83 -30.01 -4.40 40.46
N VAL A 84 -30.96 -5.32 40.36
CA VAL A 84 -32.41 -5.04 40.30
C VAL A 84 -33.12 -6.06 41.16
N ARG A 85 -33.86 -5.60 42.17
CA ARG A 85 -34.70 -6.44 43.03
C ARG A 85 -36.11 -5.91 43.00
N LEU A 86 -37.07 -6.80 43.11
CA LEU A 86 -38.46 -6.47 43.30
C LEU A 86 -38.88 -6.93 44.67
N GLU A 87 -39.39 -5.99 45.47
CA GLU A 87 -39.89 -6.24 46.81
C GLU A 87 -41.37 -5.88 46.83
N THR A 88 -42.16 -6.63 47.57
CA THR A 88 -43.59 -6.40 47.74
C THR A 88 -43.88 -5.90 49.16
N GLN A 89 -44.55 -4.75 49.29
CA GLN A 89 -45.02 -4.18 50.56
C GLN A 89 -46.54 -4.10 50.51
N GLY A 90 -47.18 -5.23 50.76
CA GLY A 90 -48.64 -5.35 50.56
C GLY A 90 -49.00 -5.25 49.08
N ASP A 91 -49.83 -4.30 48.69
CA ASP A 91 -50.24 -4.06 47.31
C ASP A 91 -49.29 -3.10 46.53
N VAL A 92 -48.19 -2.68 47.15
CA VAL A 92 -47.18 -1.80 46.55
C VAL A 92 -46.00 -2.61 46.15
N LEU A 93 -45.58 -2.43 44.88
CA LEU A 93 -44.38 -3.04 44.36
C LEU A 93 -43.21 -2.04 44.44
N VAL A 94 -42.15 -2.43 45.12
CA VAL A 94 -40.93 -1.62 45.25
C VAL A 94 -39.87 -2.19 44.35
N VAL A 95 -39.45 -1.40 43.34
CA VAL A 95 -38.34 -1.73 42.43
C VAL A 95 -37.08 -1.12 43.01
N VAL A 96 -36.25 -1.95 43.64
CA VAL A 96 -34.97 -1.52 44.18
C VAL A 96 -33.90 -1.73 43.13
N VAL A 97 -33.24 -0.65 42.75
CA VAL A 97 -32.19 -0.69 41.71
C VAL A 97 -30.87 -0.14 42.25
N GLU A 98 -29.77 -0.74 41.81
CA GLU A 98 -28.44 -0.19 42.00
C GLU A 98 -27.91 0.26 40.61
N GLU A 99 -27.77 1.57 40.45
CA GLU A 99 -27.31 2.12 39.16
C GLU A 99 -25.84 1.78 38.91
N ARG A 100 -25.50 1.41 37.66
CA ARG A 100 -24.10 1.35 37.22
C ARG A 100 -23.51 2.76 37.21
N PRO A 101 -22.31 2.97 37.76
CA PRO A 101 -21.66 4.28 37.67
C PRO A 101 -21.41 4.65 36.21
N SER A 102 -21.46 5.94 35.88
CA SER A 102 -21.12 6.40 34.53
C SER A 102 -19.66 6.75 34.43
N ILE A 103 -19.08 6.52 33.25
CA ILE A 103 -17.70 6.90 32.95
C ILE A 103 -17.60 8.42 32.87
N ALA A 104 -16.78 9.02 33.74
CA ALA A 104 -16.49 10.46 33.75
C ALA A 104 -15.38 10.84 32.77
N SER A 105 -14.33 10.01 32.69
CA SER A 105 -13.25 10.16 31.71
C SER A 105 -12.59 8.82 31.49
N VAL A 106 -11.88 8.71 30.31
CA VAL A 106 -11.02 7.59 30.01
C VAL A 106 -9.60 8.11 29.79
N GLU A 107 -8.67 7.61 30.58
CA GLU A 107 -7.28 8.05 30.60
C GLU A 107 -6.32 6.90 30.32
N PHE A 108 -5.22 7.21 29.63
CA PHE A 108 -4.12 6.27 29.39
C PHE A 108 -2.85 6.80 30.04
N MET A 109 -2.20 5.96 30.85
CA MET A 109 -0.92 6.23 31.47
C MET A 109 0.15 5.27 30.94
N GLY A 110 1.33 5.78 30.61
CA GLY A 110 2.45 4.97 30.15
C GLY A 110 2.41 4.56 28.67
N LEU A 111 1.51 5.11 27.90
CA LEU A 111 1.34 4.86 26.46
C LEU A 111 2.49 5.50 25.66
N LYS A 112 3.19 4.71 24.81
CA LYS A 112 4.27 5.17 23.93
C LYS A 112 4.15 4.63 22.51
N GLU A 113 3.74 3.35 22.34
CA GLU A 113 3.72 2.65 21.05
C GLU A 113 2.46 2.95 20.22
N PHE A 114 1.35 3.27 20.88
CA PHE A 114 0.09 3.56 20.21
C PHE A 114 -0.28 5.03 20.34
N ASP A 115 -0.94 5.55 19.30
CA ASP A 115 -1.53 6.87 19.34
C ASP A 115 -2.77 6.86 20.26
N LYS A 116 -2.84 7.86 21.16
CA LYS A 116 -3.93 8.00 22.14
C LYS A 116 -5.30 8.16 21.46
N ASP A 117 -5.36 8.92 20.39
CA ASP A 117 -6.62 9.22 19.70
C ASP A 117 -7.18 7.99 19.01
N VAL A 118 -6.30 7.14 18.43
CA VAL A 118 -6.69 5.86 17.84
C VAL A 118 -7.28 4.92 18.89
N LEU A 119 -6.65 4.79 20.04
CA LEU A 119 -7.15 3.94 21.13
C LEU A 119 -8.44 4.48 21.72
N THR A 120 -8.54 5.79 21.89
CA THR A 120 -9.78 6.43 22.40
C THR A 120 -10.94 6.17 21.45
N LYS A 121 -10.71 6.24 20.13
CA LYS A 121 -11.72 5.90 19.14
C LYS A 121 -12.13 4.43 19.19
N ALA A 122 -11.15 3.51 19.29
CA ALA A 122 -11.42 2.09 19.40
C ALA A 122 -12.23 1.75 20.67
N LEU A 123 -11.93 2.36 21.82
CA LEU A 123 -12.71 2.20 23.03
C LEU A 123 -14.13 2.75 22.90
N LYS A 124 -14.30 3.86 22.18
CA LYS A 124 -15.61 4.44 21.89
C LYS A 124 -16.47 3.50 21.04
N ASP A 125 -15.88 2.83 20.06
CA ASP A 125 -16.57 1.86 19.20
C ASP A 125 -17.05 0.62 20.00
N VAL A 126 -16.36 0.27 21.08
CA VAL A 126 -16.72 -0.83 22.00
C VAL A 126 -17.71 -0.36 23.10
N GLY A 127 -17.97 0.95 23.20
CA GLY A 127 -18.92 1.51 24.18
C GLY A 127 -18.30 2.00 25.48
N LEU A 128 -16.97 2.07 25.59
CA LEU A 128 -16.23 2.61 26.73
C LEU A 128 -15.83 4.07 26.48
N PHE A 129 -16.73 4.98 26.74
CA PHE A 129 -16.48 6.43 26.58
C PHE A 129 -17.30 7.25 27.61
N GLU A 130 -16.94 8.51 27.72
CA GLU A 130 -17.56 9.45 28.68
C GLU A 130 -19.10 9.50 28.55
N GLY A 131 -19.78 9.46 29.68
CA GLY A 131 -21.23 9.48 29.75
C GLY A 131 -21.92 8.12 29.68
N ARG A 132 -21.20 7.04 29.32
CA ARG A 132 -21.78 5.69 29.26
C ARG A 132 -21.70 4.98 30.60
N PRO A 133 -22.65 4.05 30.90
CA PRO A 133 -22.54 3.19 32.05
C PRO A 133 -21.26 2.37 32.04
N TYR A 134 -20.56 2.33 33.17
CA TYR A 134 -19.38 1.49 33.31
C TYR A 134 -19.77 0.02 33.42
N ASP A 135 -19.21 -0.79 32.54
CA ASP A 135 -19.31 -2.24 32.59
C ASP A 135 -17.92 -2.84 32.77
N LYS A 136 -17.72 -3.54 33.89
CA LYS A 136 -16.45 -4.16 34.21
C LYS A 136 -16.05 -5.21 33.18
N ALA A 137 -17.01 -5.99 32.64
CA ALA A 137 -16.72 -7.03 31.66
C ALA A 137 -16.22 -6.43 30.32
N LEU A 138 -16.78 -5.28 29.92
CA LEU A 138 -16.29 -4.54 28.74
C LEU A 138 -14.90 -3.95 28.99
N ALA A 139 -14.64 -3.42 30.20
CA ALA A 139 -13.32 -2.89 30.54
C ALA A 139 -12.26 -4.00 30.59
N ASP A 140 -12.55 -5.15 31.18
CA ASP A 140 -11.67 -6.31 31.21
C ASP A 140 -11.40 -6.84 29.80
N LYS A 141 -12.42 -6.88 28.93
CA LYS A 141 -12.28 -7.26 27.52
C LYS A 141 -11.39 -6.28 26.76
N ALA A 142 -11.56 -4.99 26.97
CA ALA A 142 -10.72 -3.95 26.36
C ALA A 142 -9.26 -4.07 26.84
N GLU A 143 -9.04 -4.33 28.13
CA GLU A 143 -7.71 -4.59 28.68
C GLU A 143 -7.04 -5.78 28.00
N GLN A 144 -7.74 -6.91 27.84
CA GLN A 144 -7.20 -8.09 27.16
C GLN A 144 -6.94 -7.83 25.68
N GLU A 145 -7.79 -7.06 25.00
CA GLU A 145 -7.58 -6.70 23.61
C GLU A 145 -6.37 -5.78 23.45
N LEU A 146 -6.22 -4.76 24.28
CA LEU A 146 -5.03 -3.92 24.32
C LEU A 146 -3.76 -4.74 24.52
N LYS A 147 -3.77 -5.65 25.49
CA LYS A 147 -2.65 -6.56 25.74
C LYS A 147 -2.33 -7.42 24.51
N ARG A 148 -3.34 -7.92 23.81
CA ARG A 148 -3.17 -8.66 22.55
C ARG A 148 -2.54 -7.81 21.46
N GLN A 149 -2.94 -6.54 21.34
CA GLN A 149 -2.36 -5.60 20.40
C GLN A 149 -0.87 -5.32 20.69
N TYR A 150 -0.49 -5.21 21.95
CA TYR A 150 0.92 -5.10 22.34
C TYR A 150 1.73 -6.36 22.00
N ILE A 151 1.18 -7.54 22.25
CA ILE A 151 1.78 -8.83 21.88
C ILE A 151 1.96 -8.90 20.36
N GLY A 152 0.97 -8.44 19.58
CA GLY A 152 1.05 -8.36 18.12
C GLY A 152 2.21 -7.48 17.60
N ARG A 153 2.68 -6.53 18.43
CA ARG A 153 3.84 -5.67 18.16
C ARG A 153 5.15 -6.16 18.82
N SER A 154 5.19 -7.42 19.22
CA SER A 154 6.35 -8.06 19.86
C SER A 154 6.63 -7.59 21.29
N LEU A 155 5.71 -6.88 21.93
CA LEU A 155 5.84 -6.39 23.30
C LEU A 155 5.20 -7.39 24.29
N TYR A 156 5.84 -8.55 24.43
CA TYR A 156 5.32 -9.66 25.28
C TYR A 156 5.37 -9.36 26.77
N GLY A 157 6.22 -8.42 27.18
CA GLY A 157 6.33 -7.93 28.56
C GLY A 157 5.24 -6.92 28.93
N ALA A 158 4.42 -6.48 27.97
CA ALA A 158 3.42 -5.45 28.20
C ALA A 158 2.39 -5.88 29.25
N GLN A 159 2.17 -5.00 30.19
CA GLN A 159 1.12 -5.13 31.22
C GLN A 159 0.14 -3.99 31.04
N VAL A 160 -1.12 -4.31 31.00
CA VAL A 160 -2.22 -3.35 30.98
C VAL A 160 -3.07 -3.64 32.21
N VAL A 161 -3.30 -2.64 33.00
CA VAL A 161 -4.12 -2.73 34.21
C VAL A 161 -5.18 -1.63 34.15
N THR A 162 -6.43 -2.04 34.22
CA THR A 162 -7.55 -1.12 34.18
C THR A 162 -8.01 -0.82 35.60
N THR A 163 -8.03 0.46 35.99
CA THR A 163 -8.48 0.93 37.28
C THR A 163 -9.72 1.82 37.13
N ALA A 164 -10.79 1.48 37.80
CA ALA A 164 -11.99 2.31 37.90
C ALA A 164 -12.00 3.03 39.24
N THR A 165 -11.75 4.33 39.25
CA THR A 165 -11.71 5.15 40.46
C THR A 165 -13.07 5.80 40.67
N PRO A 166 -13.77 5.52 41.78
CA PRO A 166 -15.07 6.14 42.10
C PRO A 166 -14.94 7.64 42.27
N LEU A 167 -15.91 8.37 41.75
CA LEU A 167 -16.09 9.81 41.88
C LEU A 167 -17.48 10.13 42.44
N ASP A 168 -17.67 11.38 42.91
CA ASP A 168 -18.98 11.85 43.36
C ASP A 168 -20.06 11.69 42.28
N ARG A 169 -21.30 11.55 42.72
CA ARG A 169 -22.50 11.43 41.86
C ARG A 169 -22.51 10.18 41.00
N ASN A 170 -22.14 9.03 41.58
CA ASN A 170 -22.12 7.73 40.89
C ASN A 170 -21.39 7.76 39.53
N ARG A 171 -20.17 8.32 39.51
CA ARG A 171 -19.27 8.34 38.36
C ARG A 171 -18.01 7.57 38.66
N VAL A 172 -17.31 7.16 37.59
CA VAL A 172 -15.99 6.53 37.69
C VAL A 172 -15.02 7.13 36.66
N ASN A 173 -13.80 7.29 37.09
CA ASN A 173 -12.68 7.59 36.20
C ASN A 173 -12.04 6.26 35.77
N LEU A 174 -11.96 5.98 34.46
CA LEU A 174 -11.39 4.76 33.92
C LEU A 174 -9.97 5.04 33.46
N THR A 175 -8.98 4.46 34.16
CA THR A 175 -7.56 4.65 33.82
C THR A 175 -6.98 3.33 33.37
N PHE A 176 -6.42 3.30 32.15
CA PHE A 176 -5.61 2.22 31.62
C PHE A 176 -4.14 2.52 31.91
N THR A 177 -3.57 1.85 32.90
CA THR A 177 -2.16 1.95 33.21
C THR A 177 -1.40 0.91 32.41
N ILE A 178 -0.48 1.35 31.56
CA ILE A 178 0.24 0.54 30.61
C ILE A 178 1.73 0.57 30.96
N THR A 179 2.32 -0.61 31.13
CA THR A 179 3.76 -0.79 31.22
C THR A 179 4.18 -1.60 30.00
N GLU A 180 4.73 -0.93 28.99
CA GLU A 180 4.95 -1.58 27.67
C GLU A 180 6.07 -2.62 27.68
N GLY A 181 7.08 -2.44 28.50
CA GLY A 181 8.28 -3.29 28.47
C GLY A 181 9.12 -3.06 27.21
N GLY A 182 10.10 -3.91 26.99
CA GLY A 182 10.90 -3.96 25.76
C GLY A 182 10.32 -4.94 24.73
N PRO A 183 10.63 -4.76 23.44
CA PRO A 183 10.27 -5.75 22.43
C PRO A 183 11.05 -7.04 22.67
N ALA A 184 10.40 -8.19 22.57
CA ALA A 184 11.06 -9.49 22.64
C ALA A 184 11.94 -9.68 21.41
N LYS A 185 13.25 -9.87 21.64
CA LYS A 185 14.25 -10.06 20.60
C LYS A 185 14.52 -11.54 20.37
N ILE A 186 14.89 -11.89 19.17
CA ILE A 186 15.28 -13.25 18.82
C ILE A 186 16.77 -13.40 19.10
N GLY A 187 17.10 -14.19 20.11
CA GLY A 187 18.47 -14.52 20.46
C GLY A 187 19.04 -15.68 19.64
N GLN A 188 18.17 -16.64 19.23
CA GLN A 188 18.59 -17.84 18.53
C GLN A 188 17.48 -18.38 17.62
N ILE A 189 17.89 -18.85 16.42
CA ILE A 189 17.04 -19.59 15.49
C ILE A 189 17.78 -20.84 15.08
N ASP A 190 17.26 -22.00 15.47
CA ASP A 190 17.82 -23.30 15.14
C ASP A 190 16.90 -24.06 14.19
N ILE A 191 17.48 -24.63 13.15
CA ILE A 191 16.80 -25.54 12.24
C ILE A 191 17.42 -26.91 12.44
N VAL A 192 16.61 -27.89 12.82
CA VAL A 192 17.07 -29.24 13.16
C VAL A 192 16.49 -30.22 12.16
N GLY A 193 17.35 -31.11 11.64
CA GLY A 193 16.98 -32.14 10.66
C GLY A 193 17.36 -31.79 9.22
N ASN A 194 17.83 -30.57 8.96
CA ASN A 194 18.40 -30.19 7.67
C ASN A 194 19.77 -30.83 7.47
N LYS A 195 19.96 -31.50 6.36
CA LYS A 195 21.20 -32.18 5.95
C LYS A 195 21.72 -31.68 4.62
N VAL A 196 20.83 -31.27 3.74
CA VAL A 196 21.14 -30.89 2.36
C VAL A 196 21.55 -29.43 2.27
N PHE A 197 20.87 -28.56 2.99
CA PHE A 197 21.17 -27.12 3.00
C PHE A 197 21.69 -26.70 4.36
N SER A 198 22.68 -25.81 4.36
CA SER A 198 23.21 -25.27 5.60
C SER A 198 22.21 -24.33 6.29
N ASP A 199 22.28 -24.24 7.61
CA ASP A 199 21.46 -23.35 8.42
C ASP A 199 21.49 -21.90 7.92
N GLN A 200 22.66 -21.45 7.47
CA GLN A 200 22.81 -20.09 6.95
C GLN A 200 21.93 -19.85 5.71
N VAL A 201 21.95 -20.79 4.75
CA VAL A 201 21.13 -20.69 3.52
C VAL A 201 19.64 -20.69 3.85
N LEU A 202 19.23 -21.46 4.85
CA LEU A 202 17.83 -21.54 5.27
C LEU A 202 17.41 -20.30 6.08
N ARG A 203 18.27 -19.80 6.96
CA ARG A 203 18.02 -18.56 7.71
C ARG A 203 17.97 -17.32 6.83
N ASP A 204 18.76 -17.28 5.76
CA ASP A 204 18.72 -16.17 4.78
C ASP A 204 17.36 -16.03 4.05
N LEU A 205 16.49 -17.06 4.13
CA LEU A 205 15.12 -16.99 3.61
C LEU A 205 14.16 -16.25 4.54
N PHE A 206 14.53 -16.10 5.81
CA PHE A 206 13.64 -15.61 6.86
C PHE A 206 13.61 -14.09 6.91
N ASN A 207 12.45 -13.56 7.26
CA ASN A 207 12.29 -12.16 7.64
C ASN A 207 12.68 -11.92 9.11
N LEU A 208 12.67 -12.99 9.91
CA LEU A 208 13.14 -12.99 11.29
C LEU A 208 14.65 -13.32 11.32
N ASP A 209 15.37 -12.58 12.15
CA ASP A 209 16.83 -12.76 12.31
C ASP A 209 17.23 -12.53 13.78
N THR A 210 18.41 -13.02 14.17
CA THR A 210 18.97 -12.83 15.51
C THR A 210 19.52 -11.43 15.78
N GLY A 211 19.34 -10.53 14.83
CA GLY A 211 19.79 -9.14 14.92
C GLY A 211 21.14 -8.90 14.25
N GLY A 212 21.17 -7.89 13.40
CA GLY A 212 22.36 -7.37 12.73
C GLY A 212 22.53 -5.88 13.00
N TRP A 213 23.57 -5.27 12.45
CA TRP A 213 23.84 -3.85 12.61
C TRP A 213 22.73 -2.91 12.13
N MET A 214 21.81 -3.42 11.26
CA MET A 214 20.63 -2.70 10.76
C MET A 214 19.31 -3.10 11.46
N SER A 215 19.34 -3.91 12.50
CA SER A 215 18.12 -4.38 13.19
C SER A 215 17.28 -3.25 13.80
N TRP A 216 17.91 -2.14 14.15
CA TRP A 216 17.22 -0.93 14.59
C TRP A 216 16.27 -0.36 13.52
N TYR A 217 16.58 -0.58 12.24
CA TYR A 217 15.77 -0.14 11.10
C TYR A 217 14.80 -1.23 10.63
N THR A 218 15.32 -2.44 10.35
CA THR A 218 14.53 -3.56 9.80
C THR A 218 13.57 -4.17 10.82
N LYS A 219 13.89 -4.04 12.12
CA LYS A 219 13.17 -4.71 13.22
C LYS A 219 13.03 -6.22 12.96
N SER A 220 14.01 -6.82 12.29
CA SER A 220 14.04 -8.25 11.97
C SER A 220 14.31 -9.10 13.20
N ASP A 221 14.98 -8.53 14.21
CA ASP A 221 15.24 -9.15 15.51
C ASP A 221 14.02 -9.23 16.45
N ARG A 222 12.87 -8.65 16.04
CA ARG A 222 11.65 -8.66 16.85
C ARG A 222 10.76 -9.83 16.48
N TYR A 223 10.50 -10.69 17.44
CA TYR A 223 9.65 -11.84 17.24
C TYR A 223 8.21 -11.45 16.93
N SER A 224 7.65 -12.03 15.87
CA SER A 224 6.25 -11.95 15.51
C SER A 224 5.76 -13.28 14.98
N ARG A 225 4.65 -13.77 15.52
CA ARG A 225 4.04 -15.04 15.09
C ARG A 225 3.67 -15.02 13.60
N ALA A 226 3.21 -13.87 13.11
CA ALA A 226 2.86 -13.70 11.70
C ALA A 226 4.09 -13.81 10.79
N LYS A 227 5.23 -13.18 11.19
CA LYS A 227 6.50 -13.33 10.46
C LYS A 227 7.01 -14.76 10.51
N LEU A 228 6.96 -15.41 11.67
CA LEU A 228 7.39 -16.81 11.79
C LEU A 228 6.59 -17.73 10.87
N ASN A 229 5.26 -17.58 10.82
CA ASN A 229 4.45 -18.37 9.89
C ASN A 229 4.82 -18.12 8.43
N ALA A 230 5.09 -16.86 8.06
CA ALA A 230 5.56 -16.52 6.71
C ALA A 230 6.93 -17.15 6.41
N ASP A 231 7.83 -17.17 7.38
CA ASP A 231 9.17 -17.77 7.26
C ASP A 231 9.10 -19.30 7.13
N LEU A 232 8.18 -19.95 7.86
CA LEU A 232 7.93 -21.39 7.72
C LEU A 232 7.37 -21.74 6.33
N GLU A 233 6.48 -20.91 5.80
CA GLU A 233 5.98 -21.08 4.42
C GLU A 233 7.07 -20.80 3.37
N ALA A 234 7.95 -19.83 3.62
CA ALA A 234 9.11 -19.57 2.76
C ALA A 234 10.05 -20.77 2.75
N LEU A 235 10.32 -21.35 3.93
CA LEU A 235 11.12 -22.56 4.09
C LEU A 235 10.51 -23.75 3.33
N ARG A 236 9.21 -23.96 3.49
CA ARG A 236 8.47 -25.00 2.78
C ARG A 236 8.53 -24.80 1.25
N SER A 237 8.26 -23.61 0.81
CA SER A 237 8.33 -23.25 -0.63
C SER A 237 9.72 -23.47 -1.20
N PHE A 238 10.78 -23.15 -0.43
CA PHE A 238 12.17 -23.33 -0.82
C PHE A 238 12.50 -24.80 -1.12
N TYR A 239 12.09 -25.71 -0.22
CA TYR A 239 12.31 -27.15 -0.42
C TYR A 239 11.43 -27.71 -1.56
N LEU A 240 10.15 -27.38 -1.55
CA LEU A 240 9.20 -27.82 -2.59
C LEU A 240 9.57 -27.32 -3.99
N SER A 241 10.24 -26.19 -4.12
CA SER A 241 10.72 -25.68 -5.40
C SER A 241 12.02 -26.33 -5.89
N ARG A 242 12.67 -27.17 -5.05
CA ARG A 242 13.98 -27.81 -5.33
C ARG A 242 13.96 -29.31 -5.39
N GLY A 243 12.78 -29.90 -5.39
CA GLY A 243 12.60 -31.34 -5.57
C GLY A 243 12.16 -32.10 -4.33
N TYR A 244 12.08 -31.48 -3.18
CA TYR A 244 11.76 -32.16 -1.92
C TYR A 244 10.26 -32.20 -1.68
N LEU A 245 9.58 -33.05 -2.44
CA LEU A 245 8.10 -33.18 -2.46
C LEU A 245 7.54 -33.56 -1.07
N GLU A 246 8.26 -34.38 -0.31
CA GLU A 246 7.85 -34.88 1.00
C GLU A 246 8.38 -34.02 2.16
N PHE A 247 8.91 -32.83 1.87
CA PHE A 247 9.35 -31.90 2.91
C PHE A 247 8.20 -31.52 3.84
N ARG A 248 8.48 -31.58 5.13
CA ARG A 248 7.54 -31.12 6.17
C ARG A 248 8.27 -30.48 7.34
N VAL A 249 7.59 -29.54 7.97
CA VAL A 249 7.97 -29.02 9.28
C VAL A 249 7.28 -29.90 10.33
N ASP A 250 8.05 -30.65 11.09
CA ASP A 250 7.51 -31.58 12.08
C ASP A 250 7.03 -30.87 13.34
N SER A 251 7.77 -29.87 13.80
CA SER A 251 7.38 -29.04 14.94
C SER A 251 8.13 -27.71 14.94
N THR A 252 7.51 -26.71 15.54
CA THR A 252 8.10 -25.40 15.79
C THR A 252 7.96 -25.07 17.27
N GLN A 253 9.05 -24.90 17.97
CA GLN A 253 9.08 -24.54 19.38
C GLN A 253 9.60 -23.12 19.54
N VAL A 254 8.89 -22.32 20.31
CA VAL A 254 9.28 -20.95 20.65
C VAL A 254 9.39 -20.88 22.16
N ALA A 255 10.59 -20.71 22.66
CA ALA A 255 10.86 -20.52 24.07
C ALA A 255 11.15 -19.06 24.36
N MET A 256 10.63 -18.54 25.45
CA MET A 256 10.79 -17.16 25.87
C MET A 256 11.52 -17.14 27.23
N SER A 257 12.48 -16.24 27.36
CA SER A 257 13.20 -16.01 28.60
C SER A 257 12.24 -15.55 29.73
N PRO A 258 12.58 -15.79 31.00
CA PRO A 258 11.72 -15.40 32.14
C PRO A 258 11.42 -13.90 32.20
N ASP A 259 12.34 -13.06 31.75
CA ASP A 259 12.21 -11.60 31.67
C ASP A 259 11.42 -11.13 30.43
N LYS A 260 10.99 -12.06 29.56
CA LYS A 260 10.24 -11.84 28.30
C LYS A 260 10.94 -10.93 27.28
N GLN A 261 12.25 -10.83 27.35
CA GLN A 261 13.04 -10.00 26.44
C GLN A 261 13.69 -10.79 25.31
N ASP A 262 14.07 -12.05 25.60
CA ASP A 262 14.73 -12.91 24.61
C ASP A 262 13.85 -14.11 24.23
N MET A 263 13.92 -14.47 22.95
CA MET A 263 13.23 -15.61 22.39
C MET A 263 14.19 -16.52 21.62
N SER A 264 14.01 -17.82 21.78
CA SER A 264 14.66 -18.85 20.95
C SER A 264 13.60 -19.60 20.14
N ILE A 265 13.92 -19.86 18.88
CA ILE A 265 13.04 -20.54 17.93
C ILE A 265 13.77 -21.81 17.48
N THR A 266 13.14 -22.98 17.66
CA THR A 266 13.65 -24.25 17.14
C THR A 266 12.64 -24.84 16.18
N ILE A 267 13.07 -25.07 14.94
CA ILE A 267 12.26 -25.60 13.85
C ILE A 267 12.78 -27.00 13.50
N ASN A 268 11.98 -28.02 13.76
CA ASN A 268 12.33 -29.39 13.39
C ASN A 268 11.74 -29.71 12.03
N VAL A 269 12.58 -30.17 11.11
CA VAL A 269 12.20 -30.46 9.74
C VAL A 269 12.59 -31.89 9.34
N THR A 270 11.80 -32.45 8.43
CA THR A 270 12.14 -33.64 7.67
C THR A 270 12.21 -33.27 6.19
N GLU A 271 13.43 -33.39 5.61
CA GLU A 271 13.66 -32.95 4.22
C GLU A 271 13.03 -33.87 3.19
N GLY A 272 13.01 -35.18 3.46
CA GLY A 272 12.65 -36.21 2.50
C GLY A 272 13.68 -36.40 1.39
N GLU A 273 13.33 -37.19 0.38
CA GLU A 273 14.19 -37.43 -0.78
C GLU A 273 13.90 -36.42 -1.90
N ARG A 274 14.89 -36.21 -2.75
CA ARG A 274 14.76 -35.31 -3.90
C ARG A 274 14.14 -36.04 -5.09
N PHE A 275 12.95 -35.64 -5.49
CA PHE A 275 12.21 -36.19 -6.63
C PHE A 275 12.51 -35.49 -7.94
N VAL A 276 12.57 -36.28 -9.02
CA VAL A 276 12.71 -35.81 -10.42
C VAL A 276 11.41 -36.09 -11.15
N VAL A 277 10.98 -35.15 -11.96
CA VAL A 277 9.77 -35.31 -12.77
C VAL A 277 10.04 -36.29 -13.90
N SER A 278 9.32 -37.40 -13.91
CA SER A 278 9.41 -38.45 -14.95
C SER A 278 8.51 -38.20 -16.14
N GLY A 279 7.41 -37.47 -15.94
CA GLY A 279 6.46 -37.18 -17.01
C GLY A 279 5.28 -36.32 -16.57
N VAL A 280 4.57 -35.79 -17.55
CA VAL A 280 3.29 -35.10 -17.36
C VAL A 280 2.28 -35.76 -18.32
N LYS A 281 1.17 -36.23 -17.78
CA LYS A 281 0.06 -36.79 -18.56
C LYS A 281 -1.15 -35.88 -18.47
N LEU A 282 -1.82 -35.65 -19.57
CA LEU A 282 -3.09 -35.00 -19.65
C LEU A 282 -4.21 -36.08 -19.63
N GLN A 283 -5.17 -35.91 -18.75
CA GLN A 283 -6.31 -36.81 -18.64
C GLN A 283 -7.60 -35.99 -18.48
N GLY A 284 -8.70 -36.47 -19.05
CA GLY A 284 -9.97 -35.78 -19.00
C GLY A 284 -10.31 -35.08 -20.32
N ASN A 285 -11.10 -34.02 -20.25
CA ASN A 285 -11.59 -33.31 -21.43
C ASN A 285 -10.86 -31.97 -21.62
N TYR A 286 -10.04 -31.87 -22.64
CA TYR A 286 -9.26 -30.68 -23.00
C TYR A 286 -9.82 -29.94 -24.23
N LEU A 287 -11.12 -30.17 -24.58
CA LEU A 287 -11.83 -29.49 -25.68
C LEU A 287 -11.19 -29.70 -27.04
N ASP A 288 -10.59 -30.86 -27.28
CA ASP A 288 -9.78 -31.16 -28.49
C ASP A 288 -8.62 -30.21 -28.73
N LYS A 289 -8.10 -29.59 -27.66
CA LYS A 289 -7.01 -28.62 -27.66
C LYS A 289 -5.77 -29.10 -26.90
N ASP A 290 -5.55 -30.39 -26.84
CA ASP A 290 -4.49 -31.03 -26.06
C ASP A 290 -3.11 -30.40 -26.34
N ASP A 291 -2.81 -30.06 -27.58
CA ASP A 291 -1.50 -29.48 -27.95
C ASP A 291 -1.36 -28.03 -27.45
N GLU A 292 -2.46 -27.26 -27.44
CA GLU A 292 -2.46 -25.91 -26.87
C GLU A 292 -2.23 -25.97 -25.34
N PHE A 293 -2.86 -26.93 -24.66
CA PHE A 293 -2.65 -27.15 -23.22
C PHE A 293 -1.25 -27.70 -22.93
N LYS A 294 -0.72 -28.61 -23.74
CA LYS A 294 0.69 -29.07 -23.61
C LYS A 294 1.68 -27.92 -23.69
N ALA A 295 1.43 -26.92 -24.55
CA ALA A 295 2.26 -25.74 -24.68
C ALA A 295 2.24 -24.83 -23.42
N LEU A 296 1.20 -24.95 -22.59
CA LEU A 296 1.09 -24.20 -21.32
C LEU A 296 1.76 -24.92 -20.15
N VAL A 297 2.21 -26.15 -20.32
CA VAL A 297 2.87 -26.93 -19.25
C VAL A 297 4.21 -26.30 -18.94
N LYS A 298 4.38 -25.82 -17.71
CA LYS A 298 5.63 -25.26 -17.20
C LYS A 298 6.47 -26.27 -16.43
N ILE A 299 5.95 -27.49 -16.25
CA ILE A 299 6.61 -28.58 -15.56
C ILE A 299 7.63 -29.20 -16.50
N ASN A 300 8.91 -29.16 -16.12
CA ASN A 300 9.99 -29.67 -16.95
C ASN A 300 10.30 -31.14 -16.61
N VAL A 301 10.10 -32.02 -17.57
CA VAL A 301 10.46 -33.45 -17.43
C VAL A 301 11.96 -33.60 -17.38
N GLY A 302 12.45 -34.50 -16.52
CA GLY A 302 13.89 -34.71 -16.26
C GLY A 302 14.52 -33.74 -15.28
N GLN A 303 13.81 -32.70 -14.87
CA GLN A 303 14.28 -31.77 -13.83
C GLN A 303 13.71 -32.13 -12.45
N ALA A 304 14.29 -31.52 -11.42
CA ALA A 304 13.76 -31.65 -10.06
C ALA A 304 12.32 -31.12 -9.99
N TYR A 305 11.50 -31.78 -9.18
CA TYR A 305 10.16 -31.31 -8.87
C TYR A 305 10.19 -29.84 -8.40
N ASN A 306 9.21 -29.08 -8.86
CA ASN A 306 9.03 -27.71 -8.42
C ASN A 306 7.53 -27.40 -8.26
N ALA A 307 7.11 -27.18 -7.01
CA ALA A 307 5.70 -26.91 -6.67
C ALA A 307 5.16 -25.64 -7.36
N GLU A 308 6.01 -24.62 -7.55
CA GLU A 308 5.62 -23.38 -8.20
C GLU A 308 5.22 -23.62 -9.68
N THR A 309 6.04 -24.41 -10.42
CA THR A 309 5.72 -24.72 -11.82
C THR A 309 4.47 -25.58 -11.97
N VAL A 310 4.19 -26.44 -10.99
CA VAL A 310 2.93 -27.23 -10.94
C VAL A 310 1.74 -26.30 -10.73
N ALA A 311 1.80 -25.41 -9.73
CA ALA A 311 0.74 -24.45 -9.45
C ALA A 311 0.52 -23.48 -10.63
N GLU A 312 1.60 -23.00 -11.24
CA GLU A 312 1.54 -22.14 -12.43
C GLU A 312 0.91 -22.85 -13.64
N THR A 313 1.22 -24.15 -13.83
CA THR A 313 0.61 -24.96 -14.90
C THR A 313 -0.88 -25.13 -14.66
N THR A 314 -1.28 -25.50 -13.44
CA THR A 314 -2.69 -25.66 -13.06
C THR A 314 -3.47 -24.37 -13.28
N LYS A 315 -2.90 -23.26 -12.83
CA LYS A 315 -3.51 -21.94 -13.03
C LYS A 315 -3.61 -21.58 -14.51
N ALA A 316 -2.56 -21.79 -15.29
CA ALA A 316 -2.57 -21.53 -16.73
C ALA A 316 -3.65 -22.34 -17.45
N PHE A 317 -3.86 -23.59 -17.05
CA PHE A 317 -4.91 -24.44 -17.58
C PHE A 317 -6.31 -23.92 -17.23
N THR A 318 -6.55 -23.59 -15.97
CA THR A 318 -7.84 -23.03 -15.52
C THR A 318 -8.12 -21.68 -16.21
N ASP A 319 -7.11 -20.81 -16.29
CA ASP A 319 -7.21 -19.52 -17.00
C ASP A 319 -7.52 -19.75 -18.49
N PHE A 320 -6.92 -20.77 -19.11
CA PHE A 320 -7.14 -21.07 -20.52
C PHE A 320 -8.56 -21.62 -20.78
N PHE A 321 -9.08 -22.49 -19.92
CA PHE A 321 -10.49 -22.90 -19.97
C PHE A 321 -11.42 -21.69 -19.85
N GLY A 322 -11.12 -20.77 -18.95
CA GLY A 322 -11.88 -19.53 -18.75
C GLY A 322 -12.02 -18.68 -20.02
N LYS A 323 -11.02 -18.68 -20.92
CA LYS A 323 -11.10 -17.96 -22.21
C LYS A 323 -12.17 -18.51 -23.17
N PHE A 324 -12.53 -19.76 -23.01
CA PHE A 324 -13.56 -20.44 -23.84
C PHE A 324 -14.93 -20.49 -23.20
N GLY A 325 -15.14 -19.79 -22.09
CA GLY A 325 -16.42 -19.71 -21.41
C GLY A 325 -16.62 -20.71 -20.27
N PHE A 326 -15.62 -21.47 -19.89
CA PHE A 326 -15.71 -22.48 -18.83
C PHE A 326 -15.36 -21.87 -17.47
N ALA A 327 -16.34 -21.18 -16.86
CA ALA A 327 -16.18 -20.48 -15.60
C ALA A 327 -15.82 -21.40 -14.41
N PHE A 328 -16.22 -22.66 -14.47
CA PHE A 328 -16.12 -23.64 -13.38
C PHE A 328 -15.18 -24.80 -13.70
N ALA A 329 -14.28 -24.60 -14.66
CA ALA A 329 -13.30 -25.61 -15.01
C ALA A 329 -12.41 -25.96 -13.80
N ARG A 330 -12.25 -27.25 -13.55
CA ARG A 330 -11.38 -27.79 -12.51
C ARG A 330 -10.23 -28.55 -13.17
N VAL A 331 -9.05 -28.30 -12.65
CA VAL A 331 -7.83 -29.04 -13.03
C VAL A 331 -7.23 -29.58 -11.76
N GLU A 332 -7.32 -30.89 -11.59
CA GLU A 332 -6.73 -31.59 -10.45
C GLU A 332 -5.37 -32.14 -10.85
N VAL A 333 -4.38 -31.99 -9.96
CA VAL A 333 -3.05 -32.53 -10.17
C VAL A 333 -2.86 -33.74 -9.27
N VAL A 334 -2.76 -34.91 -9.88
CA VAL A 334 -2.54 -36.16 -9.17
C VAL A 334 -1.07 -36.57 -9.32
N PRO A 335 -0.26 -36.53 -8.25
CA PRO A 335 1.11 -37.01 -8.31
C PRO A 335 1.16 -38.54 -8.19
N GLU A 336 1.73 -39.19 -9.18
CA GLU A 336 2.12 -40.61 -9.13
C GLU A 336 3.57 -40.74 -8.68
N ILE A 337 3.80 -41.13 -7.42
CA ILE A 337 5.10 -41.10 -6.78
C ILE A 337 5.76 -42.47 -6.81
N ASP A 338 6.91 -42.59 -7.48
CA ASP A 338 7.81 -43.74 -7.43
C ASP A 338 8.94 -43.47 -6.41
N ARG A 339 8.73 -43.92 -5.18
CA ARG A 339 9.71 -43.74 -4.09
C ARG A 339 10.97 -44.58 -4.26
N GLN A 340 10.93 -45.67 -5.03
CA GLN A 340 12.13 -46.53 -5.21
C GLN A 340 13.15 -45.83 -6.13
N ASN A 341 12.67 -45.09 -7.12
CA ASN A 341 13.51 -44.40 -8.09
C ASN A 341 13.55 -42.89 -7.88
N ASN A 342 12.92 -42.37 -6.82
CA ASN A 342 12.79 -40.93 -6.53
C ASN A 342 12.23 -40.14 -7.73
N ARG A 343 11.17 -40.66 -8.35
CA ARG A 343 10.52 -40.06 -9.50
C ARG A 343 9.07 -39.73 -9.21
N VAL A 344 8.57 -38.68 -9.82
CA VAL A 344 7.17 -38.28 -9.75
C VAL A 344 6.63 -38.01 -11.16
N GLN A 345 5.50 -38.60 -11.49
CA GLN A 345 4.74 -38.28 -12.70
C GLN A 345 3.49 -37.50 -12.30
N PHE A 346 3.17 -36.46 -13.03
CA PHE A 346 1.95 -35.69 -12.78
C PHE A 346 0.87 -36.03 -13.78
N VAL A 347 -0.30 -36.42 -13.28
CA VAL A 347 -1.52 -36.54 -14.09
C VAL A 347 -2.35 -35.29 -13.87
N LEU A 348 -2.51 -34.48 -14.92
CA LEU A 348 -3.35 -33.29 -14.91
C LEU A 348 -4.73 -33.71 -15.38
N GLN A 349 -5.68 -33.86 -14.44
CA GLN A 349 -7.03 -34.25 -14.73
C GLN A 349 -7.90 -33.02 -14.93
N ALA A 350 -8.41 -32.83 -16.15
CA ALA A 350 -9.22 -31.67 -16.49
C ALA A 350 -10.69 -32.01 -16.60
N GLU A 351 -11.50 -31.18 -15.94
CA GLU A 351 -12.95 -31.25 -15.97
C GLU A 351 -13.48 -29.83 -16.27
N PRO A 352 -13.73 -29.51 -17.57
CA PRO A 352 -14.10 -28.13 -17.95
C PRO A 352 -15.49 -27.74 -17.44
N SER A 353 -16.30 -28.69 -16.98
CA SER A 353 -17.67 -28.42 -16.56
C SER A 353 -18.52 -27.89 -17.74
N ARG A 354 -19.31 -26.87 -17.54
CA ARG A 354 -20.19 -26.29 -18.56
C ARG A 354 -19.76 -24.91 -18.98
N ARG A 355 -20.05 -24.53 -20.21
CA ARG A 355 -19.82 -23.20 -20.76
C ARG A 355 -20.90 -22.24 -20.27
N ALA A 356 -20.50 -21.04 -19.87
CA ALA A 356 -21.40 -20.08 -19.27
C ALA A 356 -21.37 -18.73 -19.96
N TYR A 357 -22.54 -18.06 -20.01
CA TYR A 357 -22.67 -16.64 -20.37
C TYR A 357 -22.68 -15.78 -19.12
N VAL A 358 -22.13 -14.58 -19.23
CA VAL A 358 -22.34 -13.54 -18.23
C VAL A 358 -23.70 -12.88 -18.47
N ARG A 359 -24.69 -13.18 -17.65
CA ARG A 359 -26.02 -12.63 -17.75
C ARG A 359 -26.03 -11.14 -17.35
N ARG A 360 -25.48 -10.83 -16.18
CA ARG A 360 -25.47 -9.49 -15.60
C ARG A 360 -24.15 -9.22 -14.87
N ILE A 361 -23.74 -7.97 -14.89
CA ILE A 361 -22.64 -7.46 -14.07
C ILE A 361 -23.22 -6.49 -13.04
N GLN A 362 -23.24 -6.89 -11.79
CA GLN A 362 -23.71 -6.09 -10.66
C GLN A 362 -22.54 -5.39 -10.00
N ILE A 363 -22.74 -4.14 -9.59
CA ILE A 363 -21.74 -3.35 -8.87
C ILE A 363 -22.33 -3.01 -7.51
N ALA A 364 -21.56 -3.22 -6.44
CA ALA A 364 -21.94 -2.95 -5.06
C ALA A 364 -20.83 -2.21 -4.31
N GLY A 365 -21.22 -1.37 -3.35
CA GLY A 365 -20.26 -0.63 -2.51
C GLY A 365 -19.86 0.76 -3.05
N ASN A 366 -20.30 1.13 -4.24
CA ASN A 366 -20.03 2.44 -4.86
C ASN A 366 -21.04 3.51 -4.40
N ASN A 367 -20.89 4.01 -3.18
CA ASN A 367 -21.81 4.99 -2.59
C ASN A 367 -21.62 6.42 -3.13
N ARG A 368 -20.40 6.76 -3.57
CA ARG A 368 -20.01 8.07 -4.09
C ARG A 368 -19.70 8.04 -5.57
N THR A 369 -18.97 7.00 -6.01
CA THR A 369 -18.58 6.84 -7.41
C THR A 369 -19.77 6.40 -8.24
N ARG A 370 -20.02 7.09 -9.34
CA ARG A 370 -21.11 6.74 -10.26
C ARG A 370 -20.86 5.38 -10.91
N ASP A 371 -21.92 4.63 -11.12
CA ASP A 371 -21.89 3.31 -11.74
C ASP A 371 -21.18 3.31 -13.11
N GLU A 372 -21.44 4.32 -13.92
CA GLU A 372 -20.83 4.52 -15.24
C GLU A 372 -19.29 4.59 -15.20
N VAL A 373 -18.71 5.13 -14.10
CA VAL A 373 -17.26 5.28 -13.92
C VAL A 373 -16.60 3.91 -13.76
N ILE A 374 -17.26 2.99 -13.08
CA ILE A 374 -16.79 1.63 -12.88
C ILE A 374 -17.06 0.79 -14.14
N ARG A 375 -18.29 0.88 -14.67
CA ARG A 375 -18.75 0.07 -15.80
C ARG A 375 -17.97 0.31 -17.08
N ARG A 376 -17.51 1.53 -17.34
CA ARG A 376 -16.68 1.86 -18.53
C ARG A 376 -15.29 1.18 -18.51
N GLU A 377 -14.83 0.73 -17.35
CA GLU A 377 -13.58 -0.01 -17.23
C GLU A 377 -13.72 -1.49 -17.57
N PHE A 378 -14.94 -2.01 -17.70
CA PHE A 378 -15.16 -3.41 -18.00
C PHE A 378 -14.76 -3.78 -19.43
N ARG A 379 -14.11 -4.93 -19.56
CA ARG A 379 -13.80 -5.58 -20.83
C ARG A 379 -14.66 -6.83 -21.05
N GLN A 380 -15.12 -7.44 -19.95
CA GLN A 380 -16.18 -8.42 -19.99
C GLN A 380 -17.53 -7.70 -20.16
N LEU A 381 -18.31 -8.13 -21.12
CA LEU A 381 -19.64 -7.57 -21.40
C LEU A 381 -20.72 -8.52 -20.90
N GLU A 382 -21.89 -7.95 -20.58
CA GLU A 382 -23.12 -8.73 -20.37
C GLU A 382 -23.56 -9.39 -21.69
N ALA A 383 -24.26 -10.50 -21.61
CA ALA A 383 -24.70 -11.32 -22.72
C ALA A 383 -23.55 -11.91 -23.58
N ALA A 384 -22.31 -11.80 -23.14
CA ALA A 384 -21.16 -12.42 -23.78
C ALA A 384 -20.73 -13.69 -23.04
N TRP A 385 -20.00 -14.58 -23.72
CA TRP A 385 -19.37 -15.71 -23.07
C TRP A 385 -18.48 -15.24 -21.91
N TYR A 386 -18.48 -15.98 -20.82
CA TYR A 386 -17.54 -15.80 -19.72
C TYR A 386 -16.10 -15.83 -20.26
N ASP A 387 -15.31 -14.87 -19.89
CA ASP A 387 -13.89 -14.77 -20.23
C ASP A 387 -13.11 -14.34 -19.01
N GLY A 388 -12.43 -15.28 -18.36
CA GLY A 388 -11.69 -15.04 -17.11
C GLY A 388 -10.59 -14.00 -17.26
N ASP A 389 -9.95 -13.91 -18.44
CA ASP A 389 -8.93 -12.86 -18.71
C ASP A 389 -9.57 -11.48 -18.78
N LYS A 390 -10.72 -11.34 -19.45
CA LYS A 390 -11.43 -10.06 -19.52
C LYS A 390 -12.01 -9.65 -18.17
N ILE A 391 -12.47 -10.60 -17.37
CA ILE A 391 -12.96 -10.32 -16.00
C ILE A 391 -11.82 -9.82 -15.11
N ARG A 392 -10.67 -10.51 -15.13
CA ARG A 392 -9.48 -10.09 -14.41
C ARG A 392 -9.01 -8.71 -14.86
N LEU A 393 -8.93 -8.49 -16.18
CA LEU A 393 -8.56 -7.19 -16.73
C LEU A 393 -9.54 -6.09 -16.31
N SER A 394 -10.85 -6.39 -16.27
CA SER A 394 -11.87 -5.44 -15.80
C SER A 394 -11.63 -5.07 -14.34
N ARG A 395 -11.39 -6.07 -13.47
CA ARG A 395 -11.06 -5.84 -12.06
C ARG A 395 -9.80 -4.98 -11.92
N ASP A 396 -8.73 -5.34 -12.61
CA ASP A 396 -7.44 -4.64 -12.53
C ASP A 396 -7.53 -3.19 -13.06
N ARG A 397 -8.43 -2.94 -14.01
CA ARG A 397 -8.70 -1.59 -14.51
C ARG A 397 -9.48 -0.76 -13.49
N VAL A 398 -10.49 -1.35 -12.84
CA VAL A 398 -11.23 -0.69 -11.74
C VAL A 398 -10.31 -0.39 -10.56
N ASP A 399 -9.44 -1.34 -10.19
CA ASP A 399 -8.46 -1.15 -9.12
C ASP A 399 -7.46 -0.01 -9.45
N ARG A 400 -6.99 0.06 -10.70
CA ARG A 400 -6.10 1.12 -11.19
C ARG A 400 -6.69 2.52 -11.16
N LEU A 401 -8.01 2.69 -11.06
CA LEU A 401 -8.62 4.00 -10.83
C LEU A 401 -8.14 4.65 -9.53
N GLY A 402 -7.73 3.83 -8.54
CA GLY A 402 -7.24 4.33 -7.27
C GLY A 402 -8.32 4.89 -6.34
N TYR A 403 -9.60 4.65 -6.63
CA TYR A 403 -10.74 5.14 -5.83
C TYR A 403 -11.17 4.17 -4.74
N PHE A 404 -10.65 2.95 -4.77
CA PHE A 404 -11.05 1.84 -3.92
C PHE A 404 -9.87 1.31 -3.11
N THR A 405 -10.14 0.83 -1.91
CA THR A 405 -9.19 0.06 -1.09
C THR A 405 -9.18 -1.40 -1.48
N GLU A 406 -10.32 -1.89 -2.00
CA GLU A 406 -10.51 -3.28 -2.37
C GLU A 406 -11.47 -3.37 -3.55
N VAL A 407 -11.16 -4.25 -4.50
CA VAL A 407 -12.01 -4.58 -5.65
C VAL A 407 -12.08 -6.09 -5.76
N ASN A 408 -13.23 -6.66 -5.43
CA ASN A 408 -13.50 -8.09 -5.51
C ASN A 408 -14.47 -8.40 -6.64
N VAL A 409 -14.27 -9.55 -7.27
CA VAL A 409 -15.18 -10.07 -8.30
C VAL A 409 -15.54 -11.49 -7.96
N GLU A 410 -16.83 -11.73 -7.82
CA GLU A 410 -17.38 -13.05 -7.57
C GLU A 410 -18.24 -13.50 -8.76
N THR A 411 -18.09 -14.77 -9.13
CA THR A 411 -18.93 -15.39 -10.13
C THR A 411 -20.05 -16.15 -9.41
N VAL A 412 -21.29 -15.74 -9.64
CA VAL A 412 -22.46 -16.25 -8.94
C VAL A 412 -23.27 -17.12 -9.88
N ASP A 413 -23.50 -18.37 -9.48
CA ASP A 413 -24.39 -19.31 -10.17
C ASP A 413 -25.85 -18.86 -10.12
N ILE A 414 -26.59 -19.09 -11.21
CA ILE A 414 -27.99 -18.76 -11.27
C ILE A 414 -28.82 -20.05 -11.13
N PRO A 415 -29.62 -20.17 -10.05
CA PRO A 415 -30.50 -21.34 -9.90
C PRO A 415 -31.44 -21.48 -11.09
N GLY A 416 -31.46 -22.68 -11.71
CA GLY A 416 -32.30 -22.98 -12.86
C GLY A 416 -31.78 -22.57 -14.24
N ALA A 417 -30.65 -21.84 -14.30
CA ALA A 417 -29.98 -21.46 -15.55
C ALA A 417 -28.50 -21.85 -15.52
N PRO A 418 -28.17 -23.13 -15.72
CA PRO A 418 -26.83 -23.66 -15.56
C PRO A 418 -25.80 -23.13 -16.55
N ASP A 419 -26.21 -22.53 -17.65
CA ASP A 419 -25.39 -21.92 -18.68
C ASP A 419 -25.19 -20.41 -18.48
N GLN A 420 -25.63 -19.87 -17.34
CA GLN A 420 -25.55 -18.44 -17.04
C GLN A 420 -24.90 -18.19 -15.70
N VAL A 421 -24.17 -17.09 -15.62
CA VAL A 421 -23.56 -16.59 -14.38
C VAL A 421 -23.79 -15.09 -14.26
N ASP A 422 -23.91 -14.61 -13.03
CA ASP A 422 -23.81 -13.19 -12.72
C ASP A 422 -22.40 -12.89 -12.19
N LEU A 423 -21.89 -11.72 -12.52
CA LEU A 423 -20.65 -11.20 -11.92
C LEU A 423 -21.01 -10.14 -10.90
N LEU A 424 -20.56 -10.31 -9.67
CA LEU A 424 -20.71 -9.33 -8.60
C LEU A 424 -19.36 -8.64 -8.37
N PHE A 425 -19.28 -7.37 -8.79
CA PHE A 425 -18.15 -6.49 -8.49
C PHE A 425 -18.43 -5.74 -7.19
N THR A 426 -17.74 -6.12 -6.11
CA THR A 426 -17.84 -5.45 -4.83
C THR A 426 -16.62 -4.54 -4.64
N VAL A 427 -16.88 -3.25 -4.41
CA VAL A 427 -15.83 -2.25 -4.21
C VAL A 427 -15.95 -1.63 -2.82
N ALA A 428 -14.81 -1.32 -2.19
CA ALA A 428 -14.74 -0.56 -0.95
C ALA A 428 -14.10 0.81 -1.24
N GLU A 429 -14.90 1.88 -1.17
CA GLU A 429 -14.42 3.24 -1.50
C GLU A 429 -13.47 3.80 -0.45
N LYS A 430 -12.45 4.53 -0.91
CA LYS A 430 -11.57 5.34 -0.06
C LYS A 430 -11.73 6.83 -0.36
N PRO A 431 -11.30 7.72 0.54
CA PRO A 431 -11.24 9.15 0.23
C PRO A 431 -10.37 9.41 -1.00
N THR A 432 -10.90 10.10 -1.99
CA THR A 432 -10.23 10.44 -3.26
C THR A 432 -9.68 11.87 -3.29
N GLY A 433 -10.02 12.67 -2.27
CA GLY A 433 -9.45 13.98 -2.05
C GLY A 433 -8.22 13.89 -1.14
N SER A 434 -7.17 14.62 -1.48
CA SER A 434 -5.96 14.73 -0.67
C SER A 434 -5.45 16.18 -0.64
N ILE A 435 -4.96 16.58 0.52
CA ILE A 435 -4.18 17.79 0.72
C ILE A 435 -2.76 17.33 1.05
N SER A 436 -1.79 17.81 0.29
CA SER A 436 -0.38 17.50 0.49
C SER A 436 0.39 18.76 0.83
N LEU A 437 1.19 18.67 1.87
CA LEU A 437 2.21 19.65 2.23
C LEU A 437 3.55 18.94 2.16
N GLY A 438 4.47 19.49 1.39
CA GLY A 438 5.80 18.93 1.25
C GLY A 438 6.86 19.97 1.51
N ALA A 439 7.95 19.54 2.13
CA ALA A 439 9.18 20.33 2.24
C ALA A 439 10.34 19.46 1.80
N GLY A 440 11.27 20.06 1.07
CA GLY A 440 12.47 19.38 0.63
C GLY A 440 13.68 20.29 0.74
N PHE A 441 14.85 19.67 0.77
CA PHE A 441 16.12 20.38 0.71
C PHE A 441 17.07 19.66 -0.24
N SER A 442 17.68 20.40 -1.13
CA SER A 442 18.63 19.81 -2.07
C SER A 442 19.84 20.74 -2.28
N SER A 443 20.90 20.15 -2.81
CA SER A 443 22.09 20.92 -3.20
C SER A 443 21.76 21.95 -4.29
N THR A 444 20.72 21.73 -5.07
CA THR A 444 20.29 22.54 -6.21
C THR A 444 19.26 23.59 -5.81
N GLU A 445 18.06 23.16 -5.47
CA GLU A 445 16.89 24.05 -5.22
C GLU A 445 16.93 24.73 -3.85
N LYS A 446 17.87 24.31 -2.97
CA LYS A 446 17.92 24.69 -1.56
C LYS A 446 16.63 24.25 -0.86
N ILE A 447 15.94 25.14 -0.17
CA ILE A 447 14.63 24.82 0.42
C ILE A 447 13.57 24.86 -0.68
N ALA A 448 12.79 23.79 -0.80
CA ALA A 448 11.66 23.66 -1.69
C ALA A 448 10.42 23.34 -0.86
N LEU A 449 9.34 24.07 -1.12
CA LEU A 449 8.04 23.86 -0.47
C LEU A 449 7.01 23.56 -1.54
N SER A 450 6.18 22.56 -1.26
CA SER A 450 5.06 22.19 -2.11
C SER A 450 3.75 22.18 -1.33
N PHE A 451 2.71 22.67 -1.97
CA PHE A 451 1.34 22.56 -1.51
C PHE A 451 0.49 22.03 -2.65
N GLY A 452 -0.31 21.02 -2.38
CA GLY A 452 -1.19 20.44 -3.38
C GLY A 452 -2.55 20.09 -2.80
N ILE A 453 -3.59 20.41 -3.55
CA ILE A 453 -4.95 19.92 -3.33
C ILE A 453 -5.28 19.09 -4.57
N ARG A 454 -5.66 17.82 -4.37
CA ARG A 454 -6.03 16.92 -5.44
C ARG A 454 -7.35 16.24 -5.12
N GLN A 455 -8.20 16.13 -6.11
CA GLN A 455 -9.44 15.37 -6.06
C GLN A 455 -9.49 14.47 -7.29
N GLU A 456 -9.28 13.16 -7.10
CA GLU A 456 -9.16 12.20 -8.20
C GLU A 456 -10.52 11.76 -8.76
N ASN A 457 -11.58 11.89 -7.99
CA ASN A 457 -12.95 11.51 -8.38
C ASN A 457 -13.92 12.62 -7.99
N ALA A 458 -13.84 13.76 -8.67
CA ALA A 458 -14.65 14.93 -8.38
C ALA A 458 -16.15 14.62 -8.56
N PHE A 459 -16.91 14.77 -7.48
CA PHE A 459 -18.36 14.50 -7.43
C PHE A 459 -18.76 13.10 -7.93
N GLY A 460 -17.86 12.11 -7.77
CA GLY A 460 -18.08 10.74 -8.23
C GLY A 460 -18.07 10.54 -9.75
N SER A 461 -17.68 11.55 -10.53
CA SER A 461 -17.68 11.52 -11.99
C SER A 461 -16.45 10.86 -12.61
N GLY A 462 -15.42 10.55 -11.78
CA GLY A 462 -14.11 10.10 -12.26
C GLY A 462 -13.25 11.22 -12.84
N ASN A 463 -13.66 12.49 -12.72
CA ASN A 463 -12.85 13.61 -13.16
C ASN A 463 -11.81 13.98 -12.11
N TYR A 464 -10.63 14.34 -12.59
CA TYR A 464 -9.51 14.80 -11.77
C TYR A 464 -9.48 16.33 -11.71
N LEU A 465 -9.31 16.86 -10.51
CA LEU A 465 -9.04 18.27 -10.25
C LEU A 465 -7.81 18.41 -9.39
N ALA A 466 -6.90 19.32 -9.73
CA ALA A 466 -5.74 19.62 -8.93
C ALA A 466 -5.38 21.10 -8.92
N VAL A 467 -4.90 21.56 -7.78
CA VAL A 467 -4.19 22.83 -7.61
C VAL A 467 -2.83 22.50 -7.00
N GLU A 468 -1.76 22.90 -7.65
CA GLU A 468 -0.40 22.66 -7.19
C GLU A 468 0.39 23.96 -7.13
N VAL A 469 1.00 24.22 -6.00
CA VAL A 469 1.89 25.35 -5.77
C VAL A 469 3.22 24.82 -5.29
N ASN A 470 4.26 25.07 -6.07
CA ASN A 470 5.61 24.66 -5.76
C ASN A 470 6.50 25.91 -5.71
N THR A 471 7.32 26.05 -4.70
CA THR A 471 8.23 27.18 -4.57
C THR A 471 9.58 26.78 -4.05
N SER A 472 10.62 27.28 -4.69
CA SER A 472 12.01 27.14 -4.25
C SER A 472 12.77 28.45 -4.46
N LYS A 473 14.07 28.42 -4.20
CA LYS A 473 14.95 29.57 -4.48
C LYS A 473 14.90 30.00 -5.95
N TYR A 474 14.84 29.03 -6.87
CA TYR A 474 14.98 29.26 -8.31
C TYR A 474 13.68 29.10 -9.08
N ASN A 475 12.75 28.31 -8.60
CA ASN A 475 11.52 28.00 -9.29
C ASN A 475 10.29 28.31 -8.44
N ARG A 476 9.27 28.90 -9.08
CA ARG A 476 7.91 29.01 -8.53
C ARG A 476 6.95 28.54 -9.60
N ASN A 477 6.06 27.66 -9.23
CA ASN A 477 5.11 27.06 -10.16
C ASN A 477 3.73 26.97 -9.51
N LEU A 478 2.74 27.53 -10.18
CA LEU A 478 1.32 27.39 -9.85
C LEU A 478 0.66 26.70 -11.03
N VAL A 479 -0.02 25.58 -10.80
CA VAL A 479 -0.77 24.86 -11.82
C VAL A 479 -2.16 24.57 -11.29
N LEU A 480 -3.16 24.89 -12.09
CA LEU A 480 -4.55 24.45 -11.93
C LEU A 480 -4.84 23.48 -13.07
N SER A 481 -5.21 22.26 -12.77
CA SER A 481 -5.44 21.21 -13.76
C SER A 481 -6.78 20.53 -13.56
N THR A 482 -7.47 20.25 -14.66
CA THR A 482 -8.64 19.38 -14.68
C THR A 482 -8.53 18.37 -15.80
N THR A 483 -8.82 17.11 -15.49
CA THR A 483 -8.81 16.02 -16.46
C THR A 483 -10.11 15.25 -16.42
N ASP A 484 -10.72 15.11 -17.57
CA ASP A 484 -11.79 14.16 -17.84
C ASP A 484 -11.17 12.94 -18.54
N PRO A 485 -11.02 11.80 -17.85
CA PRO A 485 -10.33 10.63 -18.42
C PRO A 485 -11.16 9.94 -19.52
N TYR A 486 -12.48 10.22 -19.59
CA TYR A 486 -13.37 9.66 -20.57
C TYR A 486 -14.21 10.76 -21.24
N PHE A 487 -13.54 11.78 -21.77
CA PHE A 487 -14.17 12.82 -22.57
C PHE A 487 -14.95 12.23 -23.75
N THR A 488 -14.47 11.14 -24.33
CA THR A 488 -15.20 10.33 -25.29
C THR A 488 -15.46 8.92 -24.73
N LYS A 489 -16.48 8.25 -25.25
CA LYS A 489 -16.81 6.86 -24.87
C LYS A 489 -15.68 5.86 -25.12
N ASN A 490 -14.76 6.17 -26.03
CA ASN A 490 -13.61 5.34 -26.38
C ASN A 490 -12.40 5.57 -25.45
N GLY A 491 -12.56 6.36 -24.38
CA GLY A 491 -11.48 6.57 -23.39
C GLY A 491 -10.46 7.62 -23.79
N ILE A 492 -10.78 8.53 -24.75
CA ILE A 492 -9.93 9.70 -24.99
C ILE A 492 -10.10 10.64 -23.81
N SER A 493 -9.00 10.95 -23.14
CA SER A 493 -8.97 11.91 -22.04
C SER A 493 -8.83 13.33 -22.55
N ARG A 494 -9.38 14.30 -21.80
CA ARG A 494 -9.21 15.74 -22.03
C ARG A 494 -8.68 16.38 -20.76
N THR A 495 -7.52 17.04 -20.87
CA THR A 495 -6.93 17.82 -19.78
C THR A 495 -6.90 19.29 -20.17
N VAL A 496 -7.29 20.15 -19.23
CA VAL A 496 -7.14 21.60 -19.31
C VAL A 496 -6.25 22.02 -18.15
N ASP A 497 -5.16 22.73 -18.48
CA ASP A 497 -4.20 23.23 -17.52
C ASP A 497 -4.12 24.76 -17.61
N VAL A 498 -4.11 25.45 -16.46
CA VAL A 498 -3.75 26.86 -16.34
C VAL A 498 -2.50 26.92 -15.49
N PHE A 499 -1.47 27.58 -16.00
CA PHE A 499 -0.19 27.60 -15.30
C PHE A 499 0.44 28.99 -15.26
N HIS A 500 1.17 29.22 -14.18
CA HIS A 500 2.03 30.38 -14.00
C HIS A 500 3.35 29.94 -13.39
N ARG A 501 4.46 30.13 -14.13
CA ARG A 501 5.79 29.63 -13.75
C ARG A 501 6.78 30.78 -13.75
N THR A 502 7.61 30.88 -12.69
CA THR A 502 8.75 31.78 -12.64
C THR A 502 10.01 30.97 -12.45
N THR A 503 10.97 31.12 -13.34
CA THR A 503 12.28 30.48 -13.28
C THR A 503 13.39 31.51 -13.21
N ARG A 504 14.37 31.31 -12.33
CA ARG A 504 15.57 32.12 -12.18
C ARG A 504 16.84 31.32 -12.51
N PRO A 505 17.95 31.96 -12.88
CA PRO A 505 19.19 31.24 -13.16
C PRO A 505 19.74 30.57 -11.90
N TYR A 506 20.33 29.40 -12.03
CA TYR A 506 20.95 28.66 -10.92
C TYR A 506 22.27 29.26 -10.46
N LEU A 507 23.01 29.88 -11.36
CA LEU A 507 24.27 30.57 -11.09
C LEU A 507 24.17 32.04 -11.47
N GLY A 508 24.83 32.87 -10.67
CA GLY A 508 24.75 34.31 -10.77
C GLY A 508 23.95 34.94 -9.63
N ALA A 509 23.77 36.25 -9.68
CA ALA A 509 22.88 36.92 -8.74
C ALA A 509 21.44 36.47 -8.94
N ILE A 510 20.73 36.21 -7.84
CA ILE A 510 19.31 35.81 -7.88
C ILE A 510 18.46 36.82 -8.66
N ASP A 511 18.89 38.07 -8.64
CA ASP A 511 18.21 39.18 -9.29
C ASP A 511 18.73 39.48 -10.70
N ALA A 512 19.57 38.58 -11.29
CA ALA A 512 20.12 38.81 -12.62
C ALA A 512 19.01 38.93 -13.65
N TYR A 513 18.07 38.01 -13.65
CA TYR A 513 16.81 38.05 -14.42
C TYR A 513 15.82 36.98 -13.95
N SER A 514 14.60 37.05 -14.41
CA SER A 514 13.63 35.95 -14.26
C SER A 514 12.80 35.76 -15.53
N LEU A 515 12.44 34.50 -15.78
CA LEU A 515 11.55 34.10 -16.85
C LEU A 515 10.18 33.79 -16.24
N ILE A 516 9.16 34.50 -16.68
CA ILE A 516 7.77 34.31 -16.26
C ILE A 516 7.02 33.71 -17.44
N ASN A 517 6.51 32.49 -17.28
CA ASN A 517 5.73 31.81 -18.30
C ASN A 517 4.30 31.54 -17.76
N SER A 518 3.30 32.08 -18.43
CA SER A 518 1.89 31.92 -18.07
C SER A 518 1.12 31.41 -19.29
N GLY A 519 0.14 30.53 -19.06
CA GLY A 519 -0.60 30.02 -20.19
C GLY A 519 -1.75 29.11 -19.80
N VAL A 520 -2.46 28.70 -20.85
CA VAL A 520 -3.54 27.73 -20.81
C VAL A 520 -3.25 26.64 -21.81
N GLY A 521 -3.35 25.39 -21.39
CA GLY A 521 -3.16 24.22 -22.24
C GLY A 521 -4.42 23.38 -22.34
N LEU A 522 -4.65 22.84 -23.52
CA LEU A 522 -5.66 21.83 -23.79
C LEU A 522 -4.96 20.61 -24.38
N ARG A 523 -5.11 19.45 -23.75
CA ARG A 523 -4.45 18.21 -24.17
C ARG A 523 -5.46 17.06 -24.21
N PHE A 524 -5.37 16.26 -25.24
CA PHE A 524 -6.11 15.03 -25.41
C PHE A 524 -5.15 13.85 -25.29
N GLY A 525 -5.52 12.83 -24.51
CA GLY A 525 -4.77 11.58 -24.40
C GLY A 525 -5.56 10.46 -25.05
N VAL A 526 -4.95 9.82 -26.04
CA VAL A 526 -5.54 8.72 -26.81
C VAL A 526 -4.84 7.43 -26.36
N PRO A 527 -5.50 6.54 -25.62
CA PRO A 527 -4.92 5.23 -25.29
C PRO A 527 -4.90 4.36 -26.55
N VAL A 528 -3.71 3.99 -27.01
CA VAL A 528 -3.51 3.11 -28.18
C VAL A 528 -3.51 1.65 -27.75
N THR A 529 -2.84 1.36 -26.65
CA THR A 529 -2.82 0.05 -26.01
C THR A 529 -2.98 0.23 -24.49
N GLU A 530 -2.95 -0.85 -23.71
CA GLU A 530 -2.97 -0.76 -22.25
C GLU A 530 -1.74 -0.06 -21.64
N THR A 531 -0.64 0.02 -22.40
CA THR A 531 0.62 0.61 -21.95
C THR A 531 1.03 1.86 -22.74
N ASP A 532 0.42 2.11 -23.90
CA ASP A 532 0.79 3.18 -24.80
C ASP A 532 -0.29 4.25 -24.88
N THR A 533 0.10 5.49 -24.66
CA THR A 533 -0.78 6.65 -24.80
C THR A 533 -0.13 7.69 -25.73
N VAL A 534 -0.89 8.17 -26.69
CA VAL A 534 -0.52 9.29 -27.55
C VAL A 534 -1.23 10.55 -27.05
N PHE A 535 -0.49 11.64 -26.95
CA PHE A 535 -1.01 12.93 -26.50
C PHE A 535 -0.99 13.93 -27.66
N LEU A 536 -2.08 14.65 -27.81
CA LEU A 536 -2.22 15.77 -28.72
C LEU A 536 -2.69 16.97 -27.96
N GLY A 537 -2.01 18.10 -28.10
CA GLY A 537 -2.35 19.29 -27.33
C GLY A 537 -2.10 20.59 -28.08
N VAL A 538 -2.65 21.65 -27.54
CA VAL A 538 -2.39 23.02 -27.93
C VAL A 538 -2.26 23.84 -26.65
N ASN A 539 -1.23 24.68 -26.58
CA ASN A 539 -1.03 25.61 -25.49
C ASN A 539 -1.05 27.05 -26.03
N ALA A 540 -1.70 27.96 -25.33
CA ALA A 540 -1.53 29.39 -25.52
C ALA A 540 -0.68 29.88 -24.36
N GLU A 541 0.53 30.32 -24.65
CA GLU A 541 1.48 30.72 -23.63
C GLU A 541 2.11 32.08 -23.91
N GLN A 542 2.43 32.79 -22.83
CA GLN A 542 3.13 34.05 -22.86
C GLN A 542 4.37 33.92 -21.95
N THR A 543 5.54 34.24 -22.49
CA THR A 543 6.80 34.25 -21.75
C THR A 543 7.31 35.69 -21.64
N GLN A 544 7.56 36.14 -20.42
CA GLN A 544 8.14 37.45 -20.13
C GLN A 544 9.57 37.28 -19.58
N ILE A 545 10.50 37.98 -20.18
CA ILE A 545 11.89 38.15 -19.70
C ILE A 545 11.89 39.36 -18.81
N LYS A 546 11.91 39.16 -17.49
CA LYS A 546 12.03 40.25 -16.53
C LYS A 546 13.51 40.50 -16.25
N ALA A 547 14.01 41.61 -16.80
CA ALA A 547 15.39 42.06 -16.60
C ALA A 547 15.68 42.39 -15.12
N GLY A 548 16.84 42.04 -14.64
CA GLY A 548 17.39 42.45 -13.34
C GLY A 548 18.76 43.09 -13.50
N THR A 549 19.60 43.00 -12.47
CA THR A 549 20.91 43.65 -12.41
C THR A 549 22.00 43.02 -13.30
N GLY A 550 21.73 41.81 -13.85
CA GLY A 550 22.75 41.03 -14.61
C GLY A 550 22.14 40.23 -15.75
N LEU A 551 21.23 40.84 -16.55
CA LEU A 551 20.67 40.18 -17.71
C LEU A 551 21.79 39.86 -18.72
N PRO A 552 21.97 38.58 -19.12
CA PRO A 552 22.92 38.21 -20.16
C PRO A 552 22.65 38.94 -21.48
N VAL A 553 23.71 39.32 -22.17
CA VAL A 553 23.63 40.06 -23.44
C VAL A 553 22.79 39.30 -24.47
N GLU A 554 22.90 37.98 -24.48
CA GLU A 554 22.13 37.11 -25.38
C GLU A 554 20.59 37.22 -25.14
N TYR A 555 20.18 37.33 -23.90
CA TYR A 555 18.78 37.62 -23.53
C TYR A 555 18.37 39.03 -23.85
N GLN A 556 19.30 40.01 -23.72
CA GLN A 556 19.05 41.40 -24.09
C GLN A 556 18.87 41.55 -25.60
N ASP A 557 19.73 40.89 -26.40
CA ASP A 557 19.63 40.88 -27.86
C ASP A 557 18.36 40.18 -28.32
N TYR A 558 18.01 39.08 -27.66
CA TYR A 558 16.73 38.40 -27.92
C TYR A 558 15.53 39.30 -27.61
N ALA A 559 15.55 40.00 -26.44
CA ALA A 559 14.49 40.92 -26.05
C ALA A 559 14.38 42.15 -26.97
N ASN A 560 15.51 42.62 -27.48
CA ASN A 560 15.56 43.73 -28.45
C ASN A 560 14.94 43.30 -29.79
N LYS A 561 15.11 42.03 -30.20
CA LYS A 561 14.63 41.49 -31.47
C LYS A 561 13.16 41.06 -31.43
N PHE A 562 12.72 40.42 -30.35
CA PHE A 562 11.41 39.80 -30.22
C PHE A 562 10.53 40.43 -29.14
N GLY A 563 11.02 41.43 -28.40
CA GLY A 563 10.34 42.00 -27.24
C GLY A 563 10.66 41.29 -25.93
N GLN A 564 10.43 42.01 -24.81
CA GLN A 564 10.57 41.43 -23.46
C GLN A 564 9.46 40.38 -23.16
N THR A 565 8.35 40.45 -23.87
CA THR A 565 7.22 39.56 -23.74
C THR A 565 6.96 38.93 -25.12
N SER A 566 6.90 37.62 -25.13
CA SER A 566 6.68 36.82 -26.35
C SER A 566 5.50 35.88 -26.16
N SER A 567 4.60 35.86 -27.12
CA SER A 567 3.50 34.88 -27.19
C SER A 567 3.83 33.71 -28.10
N ALA A 568 3.32 32.54 -27.77
CA ALA A 568 3.46 31.33 -28.56
C ALA A 568 2.19 30.48 -28.51
N LEU A 569 1.93 29.77 -29.60
CA LEU A 569 0.83 28.79 -29.68
C LEU A 569 1.43 27.42 -30.10
N PRO A 570 2.17 26.74 -29.22
CA PRO A 570 2.73 25.43 -29.56
C PRO A 570 1.62 24.36 -29.63
N LEU A 571 1.70 23.59 -30.71
CA LEU A 571 1.01 22.32 -30.86
C LEU A 571 1.93 21.24 -30.27
N THR A 572 1.41 20.46 -29.34
CA THR A 572 2.17 19.40 -28.67
C THR A 572 1.74 18.04 -29.20
N VAL A 573 2.71 17.21 -29.56
CA VAL A 573 2.51 15.78 -29.84
C VAL A 573 3.38 15.01 -28.86
N GLY A 574 2.78 14.08 -28.15
CA GLY A 574 3.48 13.24 -27.18
C GLY A 574 3.13 11.77 -27.35
N TRP A 575 4.04 10.93 -26.93
CA TRP A 575 3.84 9.49 -26.80
C TRP A 575 4.53 9.02 -25.53
N ALA A 576 3.85 8.17 -24.76
CA ALA A 576 4.39 7.56 -23.56
C ALA A 576 4.06 6.07 -23.54
N ARG A 577 5.06 5.27 -23.18
CA ARG A 577 4.92 3.84 -22.91
C ARG A 577 5.61 3.53 -21.58
N ASP A 578 4.85 3.02 -20.61
CA ASP A 578 5.38 2.63 -19.29
C ASP A 578 5.09 1.14 -19.03
N GLY A 579 6.13 0.32 -19.17
CA GLY A 579 6.11 -1.12 -18.89
C GLY A 579 6.95 -1.51 -17.68
N ARG A 580 7.24 -0.57 -16.76
CA ARG A 580 8.02 -0.86 -15.55
C ARG A 580 7.17 -1.63 -14.53
N ASP A 581 7.82 -2.51 -13.77
CA ASP A 581 7.20 -3.26 -12.67
C ASP A 581 6.80 -2.37 -11.48
N SER A 582 7.45 -1.24 -11.29
CA SER A 582 7.17 -0.23 -10.26
C SER A 582 7.54 1.16 -10.75
N ALA A 583 6.74 2.16 -10.43
CA ALA A 583 7.06 3.55 -10.72
C ALA A 583 8.12 4.12 -9.77
N LEU A 584 8.14 3.68 -8.49
CA LEU A 584 9.01 4.22 -7.44
C LEU A 584 10.31 3.41 -7.28
N VAL A 585 10.23 2.08 -7.40
CA VAL A 585 11.34 1.15 -7.17
C VAL A 585 11.42 0.17 -8.34
N PRO A 586 11.66 0.65 -9.58
CA PRO A 586 11.70 -0.23 -10.73
C PRO A 586 12.89 -1.19 -10.65
N SER A 587 12.63 -2.45 -11.02
CA SER A 587 13.65 -3.48 -11.16
C SER A 587 13.67 -4.12 -12.54
N ARG A 588 12.57 -4.00 -13.29
CA ARG A 588 12.38 -4.58 -14.62
C ARG A 588 11.47 -3.72 -15.47
N GLY A 589 11.66 -3.79 -16.80
CA GLY A 589 10.81 -3.12 -17.77
C GLY A 589 11.39 -1.82 -18.29
N SER A 590 10.62 -1.07 -19.07
CA SER A 590 11.07 0.16 -19.70
C SER A 590 10.05 1.28 -19.61
N LEU A 591 10.55 2.51 -19.62
CA LEU A 591 9.77 3.73 -19.79
C LEU A 591 10.30 4.45 -21.03
N GLN A 592 9.41 4.81 -21.94
CA GLN A 592 9.71 5.63 -23.10
C GLN A 592 8.77 6.82 -23.14
N ARG A 593 9.31 7.99 -23.39
CA ARG A 593 8.55 9.22 -23.56
C ARG A 593 9.12 10.03 -24.71
N PHE A 594 8.25 10.44 -25.60
CA PHE A 594 8.55 11.38 -26.67
C PHE A 594 7.58 12.55 -26.55
N ASN A 595 8.10 13.77 -26.63
CA ASN A 595 7.30 14.99 -26.70
C ASN A 595 7.89 15.91 -27.75
N ALA A 596 7.04 16.48 -28.59
CA ALA A 596 7.43 17.48 -29.57
C ALA A 596 6.43 18.66 -29.50
N ASP A 597 6.96 19.86 -29.41
CA ASP A 597 6.22 21.12 -29.46
C ASP A 597 6.57 21.84 -30.77
N VAL A 598 5.56 22.26 -31.50
CA VAL A 598 5.72 23.00 -32.76
C VAL A 598 4.91 24.28 -32.67
N SER A 599 5.58 25.43 -32.48
CA SER A 599 4.93 26.74 -32.47
C SER A 599 5.04 27.38 -33.85
N VAL A 600 3.91 27.46 -34.54
CA VAL A 600 3.82 28.05 -35.87
C VAL A 600 3.15 29.43 -35.90
N ALA A 601 2.56 29.84 -34.75
CA ALA A 601 1.85 31.09 -34.56
C ALA A 601 2.31 31.78 -33.28
N GLY A 602 2.12 33.10 -33.23
CA GLY A 602 2.63 33.93 -32.16
C GLY A 602 3.91 34.66 -32.55
N ASP A 603 4.52 35.32 -31.59
CA ASP A 603 5.73 36.11 -31.78
C ASP A 603 6.96 35.22 -32.03
N VAL A 604 6.99 34.01 -31.40
CA VAL A 604 8.09 33.06 -31.53
C VAL A 604 7.66 31.77 -32.19
N ARG A 605 8.46 31.34 -33.14
CA ARG A 605 8.21 30.14 -33.95
C ARG A 605 9.38 29.18 -33.84
N TYR A 606 9.07 27.97 -33.35
CA TYR A 606 10.11 26.96 -33.07
C TYR A 606 9.55 25.55 -33.16
N VAL A 607 10.45 24.60 -33.30
CA VAL A 607 10.21 23.20 -33.01
C VAL A 607 11.12 22.78 -31.85
N ARG A 608 10.59 21.95 -30.97
CA ARG A 608 11.33 21.39 -29.84
C ARG A 608 10.91 19.96 -29.65
N ALA A 609 11.84 19.04 -29.59
CA ALA A 609 11.59 17.62 -29.35
C ALA A 609 12.43 17.12 -28.17
N ASN A 610 11.86 16.24 -27.37
CA ASN A 610 12.56 15.55 -26.29
C ASN A 610 12.19 14.06 -26.31
N TYR A 611 13.18 13.19 -26.20
CA TYR A 611 13.00 11.76 -26.08
C TYR A 611 13.73 11.24 -24.86
N GLN A 612 13.00 10.55 -24.00
CA GLN A 612 13.51 9.87 -22.80
C GLN A 612 13.29 8.38 -22.92
N PHE A 613 14.33 7.61 -22.67
CA PHE A 613 14.29 6.16 -22.63
C PHE A 613 14.94 5.67 -21.32
N GLN A 614 14.23 4.86 -20.56
CA GLN A 614 14.74 4.18 -19.39
C GLN A 614 14.53 2.68 -19.55
N GLN A 615 15.54 1.89 -19.26
CA GLN A 615 15.48 0.43 -19.31
C GLN A 615 16.07 -0.16 -18.03
N TYR A 616 15.35 -1.09 -17.42
CA TYR A 616 15.76 -1.80 -16.21
C TYR A 616 15.93 -3.28 -16.51
N PHE A 617 17.13 -3.80 -16.26
CA PHE A 617 17.50 -5.20 -16.47
C PHE A 617 17.75 -5.85 -15.11
N PRO A 618 16.90 -6.81 -14.65
CA PRO A 618 17.20 -7.60 -13.46
C PRO A 618 18.33 -8.58 -13.79
N ILE A 619 19.54 -8.33 -13.26
CA ILE A 619 20.68 -9.25 -13.39
C ILE A 619 20.45 -10.46 -12.47
N THR A 620 19.99 -10.19 -11.27
CA THR A 620 19.55 -11.20 -10.30
C THR A 620 18.29 -10.69 -9.58
N LYS A 621 17.78 -11.43 -8.61
CA LYS A 621 16.68 -10.95 -7.74
C LYS A 621 17.06 -9.70 -6.93
N GLN A 622 18.36 -9.47 -6.73
CA GLN A 622 18.91 -8.38 -5.91
C GLN A 622 19.54 -7.26 -6.73
N TYR A 623 20.12 -7.56 -7.88
CA TYR A 623 20.90 -6.61 -8.68
C TYR A 623 20.13 -6.18 -9.92
N THR A 624 20.08 -4.87 -10.16
CA THR A 624 19.43 -4.27 -11.33
C THR A 624 20.41 -3.34 -12.04
N LEU A 625 20.51 -3.47 -13.36
CA LEU A 625 21.17 -2.48 -14.21
C LEU A 625 20.10 -1.56 -14.79
N ALA A 626 20.24 -0.26 -14.56
CA ALA A 626 19.36 0.77 -15.13
C ALA A 626 20.13 1.60 -16.15
N LEU A 627 19.58 1.76 -17.33
CA LEU A 627 20.08 2.63 -18.37
C LEU A 627 19.07 3.75 -18.61
N ASN A 628 19.54 4.98 -18.69
CA ASN A 628 18.71 6.14 -19.03
C ASN A 628 19.35 6.94 -20.15
N THR A 629 18.54 7.35 -21.10
CA THR A 629 18.92 8.23 -22.21
C THR A 629 17.93 9.39 -22.26
N ASP A 630 18.42 10.61 -22.36
CA ASP A 630 17.60 11.81 -22.47
C ASP A 630 18.18 12.71 -23.58
N LEU A 631 17.46 12.78 -24.69
CA LEU A 631 17.83 13.49 -25.90
C LEU A 631 16.91 14.68 -26.10
N GLY A 632 17.47 15.81 -26.42
CA GLY A 632 16.72 17.03 -26.73
C GLY A 632 17.22 17.69 -28.01
N TRP A 633 16.28 18.18 -28.80
CA TRP A 633 16.57 18.96 -29.99
C TRP A 633 15.55 20.09 -30.18
N GLY A 634 16.04 21.25 -30.55
CA GLY A 634 15.21 22.41 -30.84
C GLY A 634 15.80 23.28 -31.95
N GLU A 635 14.95 23.93 -32.69
CA GLU A 635 15.33 24.82 -33.80
C GLU A 635 14.26 25.89 -33.98
N GLY A 636 14.70 27.09 -34.37
CA GLY A 636 13.81 28.18 -34.77
C GLY A 636 13.23 27.94 -36.15
N LEU A 637 11.99 28.33 -36.35
CA LEU A 637 11.31 28.15 -37.62
C LEU A 637 11.21 29.46 -38.42
N LYS A 638 11.15 29.37 -39.74
CA LYS A 638 11.00 30.51 -40.65
C LYS A 638 12.11 31.57 -40.51
N GLY A 639 13.33 31.13 -40.23
CA GLY A 639 14.48 32.02 -40.08
C GLY A 639 14.55 32.79 -38.76
N GLN A 640 13.69 32.43 -37.77
CA GLN A 640 13.80 32.96 -36.40
C GLN A 640 14.85 32.19 -35.62
N ASP A 641 15.47 32.86 -34.65
CA ASP A 641 16.32 32.20 -33.67
C ASP A 641 15.49 31.34 -32.71
N TYR A 642 16.07 30.21 -32.27
CA TYR A 642 15.42 29.37 -31.27
C TYR A 642 15.29 30.13 -29.95
N PRO A 643 14.11 30.11 -29.28
CA PRO A 643 13.90 30.86 -28.07
C PRO A 643 14.82 30.40 -26.92
N LEU A 644 15.68 31.28 -26.39
CA LEU A 644 16.62 30.97 -25.31
C LEU A 644 15.96 30.39 -24.08
N PHE A 645 14.74 30.84 -23.75
CA PHE A 645 13.96 30.37 -22.60
C PHE A 645 13.37 28.95 -22.81
N LYS A 646 13.53 28.35 -23.98
CA LYS A 646 13.18 26.95 -24.28
C LYS A 646 14.38 26.02 -24.31
N ASN A 647 15.59 26.54 -24.04
CA ASN A 647 16.84 25.78 -24.01
C ASN A 647 16.76 24.60 -23.01
N PHE A 648 17.50 23.55 -23.33
CA PHE A 648 17.74 22.42 -22.43
C PHE A 648 18.96 22.72 -21.56
N TYR A 649 18.93 22.24 -20.33
CA TYR A 649 20.03 22.36 -19.37
C TYR A 649 20.54 20.99 -18.97
N VAL A 650 21.85 20.85 -18.75
CA VAL A 650 22.53 19.63 -18.31
C VAL A 650 23.50 19.95 -17.18
N GLY A 651 23.73 18.99 -16.30
CA GLY A 651 24.51 19.10 -15.06
C GLY A 651 23.62 18.94 -13.83
N GLY A 652 24.15 18.32 -12.78
CA GLY A 652 23.45 18.10 -11.51
C GLY A 652 22.79 16.74 -11.37
N LEU A 653 22.06 16.55 -10.27
CA LEU A 653 21.43 15.28 -9.85
C LEU A 653 20.49 14.68 -10.90
N GLY A 654 19.83 15.50 -11.70
CA GLY A 654 18.85 15.07 -12.69
C GLY A 654 19.44 14.65 -14.04
N SER A 655 20.75 14.85 -14.26
CA SER A 655 21.38 14.58 -15.56
C SER A 655 22.80 14.02 -15.44
N VAL A 656 23.82 14.88 -15.27
CA VAL A 656 25.22 14.45 -15.13
C VAL A 656 25.72 14.88 -13.74
N ARG A 657 25.79 13.94 -12.83
CA ARG A 657 26.23 14.16 -11.45
C ARG A 657 27.71 14.47 -11.37
N GLY A 658 28.16 15.14 -10.31
CA GLY A 658 29.53 15.58 -10.14
C GLY A 658 29.82 16.95 -10.73
N PHE A 659 28.91 17.49 -11.52
CA PHE A 659 28.92 18.86 -12.02
C PHE A 659 27.75 19.65 -11.40
N GLU A 660 27.97 20.96 -11.24
CA GLU A 660 26.93 21.82 -10.69
C GLU A 660 25.70 21.88 -11.59
N GLN A 661 24.54 22.12 -11.01
CA GLN A 661 23.25 22.09 -11.71
C GLN A 661 23.26 23.08 -12.88
N SER A 662 22.83 22.61 -14.06
CA SER A 662 22.64 23.43 -15.28
C SER A 662 23.92 24.08 -15.84
N THR A 663 25.10 23.55 -15.53
CA THR A 663 26.38 24.15 -15.90
C THR A 663 27.09 23.47 -17.09
N LEU A 664 26.55 22.39 -17.60
CA LEU A 664 27.14 21.68 -18.75
C LEU A 664 26.51 22.13 -20.07
N GLY A 665 26.86 23.32 -20.49
CA GLY A 665 26.39 23.94 -21.72
C GLY A 665 26.99 25.31 -21.96
N PRO A 666 26.62 26.02 -23.02
CA PRO A 666 27.04 27.38 -23.30
C PRO A 666 26.76 28.32 -22.14
N ALA A 667 27.71 29.20 -21.89
CA ALA A 667 27.58 30.28 -20.92
C ALA A 667 27.67 31.64 -21.64
N SER A 668 27.01 32.65 -21.07
CA SER A 668 27.11 34.03 -21.54
C SER A 668 28.54 34.54 -21.40
N THR A 669 29.03 35.14 -22.45
CA THR A 669 30.38 35.73 -22.51
C THR A 669 30.54 36.93 -21.59
N THR A 670 29.45 37.61 -21.26
CA THR A 670 29.46 38.85 -20.46
C THR A 670 29.17 38.60 -18.98
N SER A 671 28.24 37.71 -18.66
CA SER A 671 27.81 37.48 -17.29
C SER A 671 28.27 36.13 -16.71
N GLY A 672 28.79 35.21 -17.52
CA GLY A 672 29.16 33.87 -17.11
C GLY A 672 27.98 32.99 -16.69
N ILE A 673 26.73 33.45 -16.87
CA ILE A 673 25.51 32.69 -16.60
C ILE A 673 25.33 31.66 -17.69
N TYR A 674 25.04 30.42 -17.31
CA TYR A 674 24.81 29.35 -18.26
C TYR A 674 23.44 29.49 -18.93
N LEU A 675 23.45 29.45 -20.25
CA LEU A 675 22.26 29.68 -21.08
C LEU A 675 21.59 28.39 -21.52
N GLY A 676 22.24 27.23 -21.26
CA GLY A 676 21.81 25.96 -21.82
C GLY A 676 21.96 25.92 -23.34
N GLY A 677 21.22 25.04 -24.02
CA GLY A 677 21.26 24.96 -25.47
C GLY A 677 20.06 24.24 -26.06
N PRO A 678 19.79 24.44 -27.36
CA PRO A 678 18.70 23.77 -28.06
C PRO A 678 18.94 22.27 -28.27
N LYS A 679 20.15 21.79 -28.10
CA LYS A 679 20.48 20.37 -28.28
C LYS A 679 21.01 19.79 -26.98
N LYS A 680 20.54 18.60 -26.60
CA LYS A 680 20.90 17.93 -25.33
C LYS A 680 21.16 16.45 -25.59
N LEU A 681 22.26 15.94 -25.04
CA LEU A 681 22.56 14.51 -24.96
C LEU A 681 22.91 14.17 -23.51
N VAL A 682 22.19 13.22 -22.92
CA VAL A 682 22.47 12.67 -21.60
C VAL A 682 22.30 11.17 -21.62
N PHE A 683 23.28 10.46 -21.08
CA PHE A 683 23.28 9.01 -20.91
C PHE A 683 23.71 8.68 -19.48
N ASN A 684 22.95 7.84 -18.80
CA ASN A 684 23.26 7.39 -17.47
C ASN A 684 23.20 5.86 -17.43
N ALA A 685 24.12 5.25 -16.71
CA ALA A 685 24.09 3.84 -16.34
C ALA A 685 24.22 3.73 -14.82
N GLU A 686 23.31 2.98 -14.21
CA GLU A 686 23.30 2.75 -12.76
C GLU A 686 23.25 1.25 -12.46
N PHE A 687 24.15 0.77 -11.63
CA PHE A 687 24.10 -0.56 -11.05
C PHE A 687 23.53 -0.45 -9.64
N ILE A 688 22.35 -1.01 -9.42
CA ILE A 688 21.54 -0.83 -8.23
C ILE A 688 21.52 -2.13 -7.44
N THR A 689 21.74 -2.04 -6.12
CA THR A 689 21.68 -3.14 -5.17
C THR A 689 20.91 -2.72 -3.92
N PRO A 690 20.17 -3.64 -3.25
CA PRO A 690 19.67 -3.37 -1.92
C PRO A 690 20.81 -2.98 -0.97
N PHE A 691 20.51 -2.18 0.04
CA PHE A 691 21.50 -1.82 1.04
C PHE A 691 21.87 -3.05 1.88
N PRO A 692 23.16 -3.36 2.08
CA PRO A 692 23.59 -4.50 2.87
C PRO A 692 23.01 -4.44 4.28
N GLY A 693 22.36 -5.52 4.73
CA GLY A 693 21.69 -5.60 6.03
C GLY A 693 20.26 -5.05 6.07
N ALA A 694 19.73 -4.52 4.98
CA ALA A 694 18.32 -4.08 4.91
C ALA A 694 17.32 -5.23 4.71
N GLY A 695 17.78 -6.48 4.64
CA GLY A 695 16.92 -7.65 4.42
C GLY A 695 16.20 -7.57 3.07
N ASN A 696 14.89 -7.82 3.08
CA ASN A 696 14.03 -7.75 1.89
C ASN A 696 13.54 -6.34 1.53
N ASP A 697 13.98 -5.31 2.26
CA ASP A 697 13.59 -3.92 1.97
C ASP A 697 14.28 -3.41 0.70
N LYS A 698 13.46 -3.18 -0.33
CA LYS A 698 13.91 -2.62 -1.60
C LYS A 698 13.85 -1.09 -1.66
N THR A 699 13.40 -0.44 -0.61
CA THR A 699 13.27 1.03 -0.58
C THR A 699 14.59 1.72 -0.26
N LEU A 700 15.49 1.04 0.44
CA LEU A 700 16.84 1.49 0.76
C LEU A 700 17.86 0.76 -0.13
N ARG A 701 18.53 1.52 -1.02
CA ARG A 701 19.40 0.97 -2.06
C ARG A 701 20.71 1.73 -2.20
N LEU A 702 21.76 1.01 -2.50
CA LEU A 702 23.01 1.56 -3.00
C LEU A 702 23.02 1.51 -4.52
N PHE A 703 23.70 2.44 -5.13
CA PHE A 703 23.95 2.40 -6.56
C PHE A 703 25.35 2.93 -6.92
N GLY A 704 25.98 2.28 -7.89
CA GLY A 704 27.12 2.79 -8.60
C GLY A 704 26.65 3.37 -9.94
N PHE A 705 27.25 4.46 -10.41
CA PHE A 705 26.79 5.10 -11.63
C PHE A 705 27.90 5.66 -12.50
N THR A 706 27.59 5.80 -13.80
CA THR A 706 28.36 6.56 -14.77
C THR A 706 27.38 7.43 -15.55
N ASP A 707 27.69 8.72 -15.63
CA ASP A 707 26.88 9.71 -16.33
C ASP A 707 27.72 10.36 -17.42
N VAL A 708 27.10 10.59 -18.58
CA VAL A 708 27.73 11.28 -19.71
C VAL A 708 26.71 12.25 -20.31
N GLY A 709 27.09 13.49 -20.57
CA GLY A 709 26.17 14.41 -21.24
C GLY A 709 26.68 15.85 -21.34
N ARG A 710 25.95 16.63 -22.16
CA ARG A 710 26.13 18.08 -22.35
C ARG A 710 24.95 18.66 -23.12
N ALA A 711 24.70 19.96 -22.91
CA ALA A 711 23.90 20.78 -23.83
C ALA A 711 24.79 21.53 -24.82
N PHE A 712 24.34 21.67 -26.06
CA PHE A 712 25.09 22.34 -27.15
C PHE A 712 24.31 23.57 -27.61
N GLY A 713 25.07 24.61 -27.93
CA GLY A 713 24.54 25.86 -28.46
C GLY A 713 23.92 25.73 -29.85
N GLN A 714 23.21 26.79 -30.28
CA GLN A 714 22.51 26.80 -31.56
C GLN A 714 23.47 26.54 -32.74
N ASN A 715 24.61 27.18 -32.74
CA ASN A 715 25.63 27.10 -33.81
C ASN A 715 26.71 26.05 -33.52
N GLU A 716 26.60 25.31 -32.41
CA GLU A 716 27.56 24.24 -32.11
C GLU A 716 27.15 22.94 -32.80
N ASN A 717 28.14 22.27 -33.41
CA ASN A 717 27.97 20.90 -33.84
C ASN A 717 27.96 19.93 -32.67
N VAL A 718 27.07 18.95 -32.73
CA VAL A 718 27.04 17.89 -31.71
C VAL A 718 28.26 17.01 -31.86
N SER A 719 29.15 17.02 -30.88
CA SER A 719 30.37 16.22 -30.83
C SER A 719 30.38 15.34 -29.59
N LEU A 720 30.54 14.02 -29.79
CA LEU A 720 30.72 13.09 -28.65
C LEU A 720 32.02 13.36 -27.89
N GLY A 721 32.99 14.02 -28.60
CA GLY A 721 34.24 14.50 -28.04
C GLY A 721 34.04 15.53 -26.92
N ASP A 722 33.00 16.31 -26.94
CA ASP A 722 32.74 17.40 -26.01
C ASP A 722 31.85 17.03 -24.82
N LEU A 723 31.33 15.80 -24.78
CA LEU A 723 30.54 15.31 -23.66
C LEU A 723 31.39 15.24 -22.40
N ARG A 724 30.84 15.69 -21.29
CA ARG A 724 31.38 15.50 -19.94
C ARG A 724 31.00 14.13 -19.43
N ALA A 725 31.88 13.57 -18.60
CA ALA A 725 31.63 12.27 -18.00
C ALA A 725 31.96 12.29 -16.52
N SER A 726 31.21 11.56 -15.74
CA SER A 726 31.46 11.32 -14.33
C SER A 726 31.12 9.90 -13.93
N ALA A 727 31.69 9.43 -12.84
CA ALA A 727 31.29 8.18 -12.21
C ALA A 727 31.26 8.38 -10.69
N GLY A 728 30.49 7.55 -10.02
CA GLY A 728 30.34 7.68 -8.58
C GLY A 728 29.48 6.60 -7.95
N VAL A 729 29.21 6.80 -6.69
CA VAL A 729 28.36 5.93 -5.88
C VAL A 729 27.28 6.77 -5.19
N GLY A 730 26.17 6.14 -4.82
CA GLY A 730 25.12 6.84 -4.12
C GLY A 730 24.21 5.94 -3.31
N LEU A 731 23.37 6.59 -2.54
CA LEU A 731 22.35 6.01 -1.69
C LEU A 731 20.99 6.59 -2.09
N SER A 732 20.01 5.71 -2.25
CA SER A 732 18.62 6.10 -2.46
C SER A 732 17.75 5.41 -1.42
N TRP A 733 16.89 6.18 -0.77
CA TRP A 733 15.98 5.69 0.25
C TRP A 733 14.60 6.35 0.11
N ILE A 734 13.55 5.54 -0.01
CA ILE A 734 12.17 6.01 0.07
C ILE A 734 11.77 5.97 1.55
N SER A 735 12.05 7.07 2.25
CA SER A 735 11.80 7.19 3.69
C SER A 735 10.34 7.62 3.96
N PRO A 736 9.85 7.47 5.21
CA PRO A 736 8.55 8.02 5.60
C PRO A 736 8.43 9.54 5.43
N MET A 737 9.56 10.26 5.40
CA MET A 737 9.62 11.71 5.16
C MET A 737 9.72 12.06 3.67
N GLY A 738 9.71 11.08 2.78
CA GLY A 738 9.86 11.24 1.34
C GLY A 738 11.16 10.66 0.80
N PRO A 739 11.41 10.81 -0.51
CA PRO A 739 12.59 10.26 -1.16
C PRO A 739 13.86 11.00 -0.72
N LEU A 740 14.88 10.22 -0.40
CA LEU A 740 16.23 10.70 -0.08
C LEU A 740 17.19 10.16 -1.14
N ARG A 741 18.04 11.02 -1.68
CA ARG A 741 19.08 10.61 -2.62
C ARG A 741 20.38 11.35 -2.32
N PHE A 742 21.46 10.59 -2.19
CA PHE A 742 22.81 11.10 -2.02
C PHE A 742 23.69 10.53 -3.12
N SER A 743 24.56 11.34 -3.68
CA SER A 743 25.48 10.93 -4.73
C SER A 743 26.85 11.59 -4.50
N LEU A 744 27.89 10.77 -4.49
CA LEU A 744 29.27 11.19 -4.49
C LEU A 744 29.88 10.85 -5.84
N ALA A 745 30.27 11.86 -6.60
CA ALA A 745 30.71 11.73 -7.96
C ALA A 745 32.13 12.27 -8.16
N LYS A 746 32.87 11.60 -9.04
CA LYS A 746 34.16 12.05 -9.56
C LYS A 746 34.02 12.35 -11.05
N PRO A 747 34.30 13.57 -11.51
CA PRO A 747 34.42 13.86 -12.92
C PRO A 747 35.54 13.01 -13.53
N LEU A 748 35.22 12.30 -14.61
CA LEU A 748 36.16 11.53 -15.40
C LEU A 748 36.66 12.31 -16.62
N ARG A 749 35.77 13.11 -17.19
CA ARG A 749 36.03 13.96 -18.33
C ARG A 749 35.44 15.33 -18.08
N GLN A 750 36.30 16.32 -17.94
CA GLN A 750 35.94 17.71 -17.68
C GLN A 750 36.74 18.64 -18.59
N GLN A 751 36.29 19.88 -18.76
CA GLN A 751 37.00 20.92 -19.47
C GLN A 751 37.30 22.10 -18.51
N THR A 752 38.25 22.94 -18.90
CA THR A 752 38.59 24.15 -18.14
C THR A 752 37.34 25.03 -18.02
N GLY A 753 37.01 25.44 -16.78
CA GLY A 753 35.84 26.26 -16.50
C GLY A 753 34.59 25.49 -16.05
N ASP A 754 34.57 24.15 -16.15
CA ASP A 754 33.47 23.35 -15.64
C ASP A 754 33.33 23.53 -14.12
N LYS A 755 32.11 23.71 -13.64
CA LYS A 755 31.78 23.83 -12.22
C LYS A 755 31.56 22.46 -11.59
N ILE A 756 32.40 22.08 -10.64
CA ILE A 756 32.41 20.77 -10.03
C ILE A 756 31.64 20.78 -8.70
N GLN A 757 30.69 19.88 -8.53
CA GLN A 757 29.99 19.61 -7.29
C GLN A 757 29.96 18.11 -7.01
N ARG A 758 30.98 17.61 -6.29
CA ARG A 758 31.18 16.17 -6.06
C ARG A 758 30.08 15.53 -5.22
N LEU A 759 29.66 16.21 -4.16
CA LEU A 759 28.59 15.75 -3.29
C LEU A 759 27.29 16.44 -3.68
N GLN A 760 26.29 15.67 -4.03
CA GLN A 760 24.97 16.14 -4.39
C GLN A 760 23.93 15.34 -3.64
N PHE A 761 22.91 16.00 -3.13
CA PHE A 761 21.87 15.33 -2.36
C PHE A 761 20.52 16.02 -2.53
N GLN A 762 19.49 15.21 -2.25
CA GLN A 762 18.10 15.62 -2.21
C GLN A 762 17.42 14.92 -1.05
N ILE A 763 16.65 15.65 -0.28
CA ILE A 763 15.87 15.18 0.87
C ILE A 763 14.44 15.68 0.69
N GLY A 764 13.48 14.75 0.68
CA GLY A 764 12.07 15.05 0.49
C GLY A 764 11.69 15.30 -0.97
N THR A 765 10.59 16.02 -1.20
CA THR A 765 10.06 16.29 -2.54
C THR A 765 10.99 17.20 -3.33
N SER A 766 11.21 16.87 -4.61
CA SER A 766 11.87 17.75 -5.61
C SER A 766 10.86 18.13 -6.68
N PHE A 767 11.12 19.20 -7.37
CA PHE A 767 10.27 19.72 -8.46
C PHE A 767 10.81 19.35 -9.82
#